data_d50d3a6bb543bd79db2d0adea276d7fd
#
_entry.id   d50d3a6bb543bd79db2d0adea276d7fd
#
_cell.length_a   1.000
_cell.length_b   1.000
_cell.length_c   1.000
_cell.angle_alpha   90.00
_cell.angle_beta   90.00
_cell.angle_gamma   90.00
#
_symmetry.space_group_name_H-M   'P 1'
#
loop_
_entity.id
_entity.type
_entity.pdbx_description
1 polymer ?
#
loop_
_entity_poly.entity_id
_entity_poly.type
_entity_poly.pdbx_seq_one_letter_code
_entity_poly.pdbx_strand_id
1 'polypeptide(L)'
;MAKAAQRAGGQSRFSWWFFVLLKTGIALVLLGLMILAIFVAIARNEIKGFEDLKASPNGQMIRVRAADGTVIQNLGPSFGRWITVKELPKDMTDAMVAVEDRRFYYHPGVDPIGIVRSFYVRAASGKWSQGGSTITQQLARTVYLNNRREFGRKIREIILSMAMETKFSKDQILELYLNKVYFGGGAFGVDAASRKFFDHGAEELTLAESAIIAGLVKAPSHYSPTADAQAAIGRAGVVIEIMQDAGMITAAQAASVQPAKVKLASQKSQDSVRYFTDWALPQLDSLIDETDKPIDVWTTIDLSMQRAASASLAANTPRGSQGAVVTLDRDGAVRAMVGGTDYAKSNYNRAVTAVRQPGSSWKVFVYLAALEAGFRPDDKTVDEPVTINGWTPRNSGGSYAGEITLRTAFAYSKNTVAAKIGEEVGTGAIANMARRFGISTPISTGPAMVLGSSETRVIEMTRAFASIAAKGRSVTPYAISKVTTIDGEVIYRHKGSSGTQLVQPYVAAGIIDLMQSAVTAGSGRAAQIGRPVAGKTGTTSSNKDGWFLGFSSGLTTGVWMGRDDARAVGNLQGGNAPAIAWGRYMRVAVAKRPVENFATDVTFPERLDGEEMTLGADGEEVLLDEFGQPIEGEVPAEELPIQEQAIEPDTVDDQWVDQAMGRSKRETAEEPEPDFVEPN
;
A
#
# COMPACT_ATOMS: atom_id res chain seq x y z
N MET A 1 -73.76 -6.51 -52.07
CA MET A 1 -73.56 -7.33 -50.82
C MET A 1 -72.24 -8.11 -50.87
N ALA A 2 -71.08 -7.46 -51.10
CA ALA A 2 -69.80 -8.19 -51.21
C ALA A 2 -68.61 -7.51 -50.47
N LYS A 3 -68.83 -6.68 -49.45
CA LYS A 3 -67.79 -5.99 -48.67
C LYS A 3 -67.82 -6.26 -47.15
N ALA A 4 -68.70 -7.15 -46.68
CA ALA A 4 -68.78 -7.47 -45.22
C ALA A 4 -68.07 -8.80 -44.80
N ALA A 5 -67.60 -9.63 -45.75
CA ALA A 5 -67.02 -10.94 -45.42
C ALA A 5 -65.48 -10.94 -45.21
N GLN A 6 -64.74 -9.84 -45.49
CA GLN A 6 -63.28 -9.79 -45.37
C GLN A 6 -62.72 -9.26 -44.01
N ARG A 7 -63.57 -8.78 -43.08
CA ARG A 7 -63.13 -8.27 -41.78
C ARG A 7 -63.14 -9.30 -40.64
N ALA A 8 -63.79 -10.44 -40.78
CA ALA A 8 -63.89 -11.46 -39.72
C ALA A 8 -62.66 -12.43 -39.63
N GLY A 9 -61.86 -12.55 -40.71
CA GLY A 9 -60.74 -13.48 -40.75
C GLY A 9 -59.43 -12.99 -40.11
N GLY A 10 -59.27 -11.69 -39.95
CA GLY A 10 -58.03 -11.08 -39.37
C GLY A 10 -57.97 -11.10 -37.85
N GLN A 11 -59.12 -10.94 -37.17
CA GLN A 11 -59.15 -10.91 -35.71
C GLN A 11 -58.96 -12.29 -35.08
N SER A 12 -59.37 -13.36 -35.76
CA SER A 12 -59.23 -14.76 -35.24
C SER A 12 -57.77 -15.25 -35.30
N ARG A 13 -57.01 -14.85 -36.33
CA ARG A 13 -55.59 -15.21 -36.47
C ARG A 13 -54.72 -14.47 -35.48
N PHE A 14 -54.97 -13.18 -35.20
CA PHE A 14 -54.21 -12.39 -34.19
C PHE A 14 -54.46 -12.96 -32.79
N SER A 15 -55.69 -13.28 -32.43
CA SER A 15 -56.02 -13.89 -31.15
C SER A 15 -55.37 -15.26 -30.98
N TRP A 16 -55.31 -16.08 -32.05
CA TRP A 16 -54.67 -17.39 -32.01
C TRP A 16 -53.14 -17.27 -31.79
N TRP A 17 -52.46 -16.39 -32.50
CA TRP A 17 -51.02 -16.16 -32.31
C TRP A 17 -50.71 -15.60 -30.93
N PHE A 18 -51.55 -14.70 -30.40
CA PHE A 18 -51.43 -14.20 -29.05
C PHE A 18 -51.49 -15.33 -28.01
N PHE A 19 -52.46 -16.22 -28.11
CA PHE A 19 -52.58 -17.37 -27.18
C PHE A 19 -51.44 -18.37 -27.36
N VAL A 20 -50.92 -18.60 -28.57
CA VAL A 20 -49.74 -19.44 -28.82
C VAL A 20 -48.51 -18.82 -28.16
N LEU A 21 -48.23 -17.56 -28.39
CA LEU A 21 -47.11 -16.86 -27.78
C LEU A 21 -47.23 -16.83 -26.25
N LEU A 22 -48.42 -16.59 -25.70
CA LEU A 22 -48.68 -16.63 -24.27
C LEU A 22 -48.41 -18.02 -23.67
N LYS A 23 -48.93 -19.07 -24.29
CA LYS A 23 -48.69 -20.45 -23.85
C LYS A 23 -47.24 -20.87 -23.95
N THR A 24 -46.56 -20.50 -25.05
CA THR A 24 -45.14 -20.73 -25.21
C THR A 24 -44.33 -19.96 -24.16
N GLY A 25 -44.65 -18.70 -23.90
CA GLY A 25 -44.03 -17.89 -22.83
C GLY A 25 -44.22 -18.55 -21.48
N ILE A 26 -45.42 -18.97 -21.13
CA ILE A 26 -45.70 -19.70 -19.89
C ILE A 26 -44.90 -21.00 -19.80
N ALA A 27 -44.86 -21.79 -20.89
CA ALA A 27 -44.10 -23.04 -20.93
C ALA A 27 -42.59 -22.82 -20.71
N LEU A 28 -42.01 -21.79 -21.33
CA LEU A 28 -40.61 -21.40 -21.14
C LEU A 28 -40.31 -20.94 -19.70
N VAL A 29 -41.22 -20.19 -19.11
CA VAL A 29 -41.09 -19.77 -17.69
C VAL A 29 -41.15 -21.00 -16.77
N LEU A 30 -42.11 -21.93 -17.00
CA LEU A 30 -42.21 -23.15 -16.21
C LEU A 30 -40.99 -24.06 -16.37
N LEU A 31 -40.46 -24.16 -17.59
CA LEU A 31 -39.21 -24.89 -17.84
C LEU A 31 -38.03 -24.23 -17.11
N GLY A 32 -37.90 -22.90 -17.15
CA GLY A 32 -36.87 -22.15 -16.42
C GLY A 32 -36.97 -22.37 -14.91
N LEU A 33 -38.18 -22.32 -14.35
CA LEU A 33 -38.43 -22.60 -12.92
C LEU A 33 -38.09 -24.05 -12.56
N MET A 34 -38.40 -25.00 -13.41
CA MET A 34 -38.07 -26.42 -13.22
C MET A 34 -36.53 -26.61 -13.21
N ILE A 35 -35.82 -26.01 -14.14
CA ILE A 35 -34.35 -26.04 -14.20
C ILE A 35 -33.76 -25.42 -12.94
N LEU A 36 -34.26 -24.27 -12.52
CA LEU A 36 -33.83 -23.60 -11.28
C LEU A 36 -34.05 -24.50 -10.06
N ALA A 37 -35.23 -25.14 -9.96
CA ALA A 37 -35.54 -26.04 -8.86
C ALA A 37 -34.59 -27.26 -8.81
N ILE A 38 -34.19 -27.78 -9.96
CA ILE A 38 -33.21 -28.88 -10.05
C ILE A 38 -31.85 -28.39 -9.50
N PHE A 39 -31.35 -27.22 -9.94
CA PHE A 39 -30.09 -26.67 -9.45
C PHE A 39 -30.12 -26.34 -7.93
N VAL A 40 -31.25 -25.85 -7.43
CA VAL A 40 -31.46 -25.63 -6.00
C VAL A 40 -31.44 -26.94 -5.22
N ALA A 41 -32.06 -28.01 -5.74
CA ALA A 41 -32.06 -29.31 -5.10
C ALA A 41 -30.65 -29.95 -5.07
N ILE A 42 -29.86 -29.79 -6.14
CA ILE A 42 -28.46 -30.21 -6.19
C ILE A 42 -27.66 -29.44 -5.15
N ALA A 43 -27.72 -28.11 -5.19
CA ALA A 43 -26.99 -27.23 -4.26
C ALA A 43 -27.35 -27.50 -2.79
N ARG A 44 -28.63 -27.81 -2.50
CA ARG A 44 -29.08 -28.20 -1.15
C ARG A 44 -28.34 -29.41 -0.59
N ASN A 45 -28.01 -30.36 -1.39
CA ASN A 45 -27.29 -31.57 -0.98
C ASN A 45 -25.80 -31.26 -0.69
N GLU A 46 -25.23 -30.27 -1.36
CA GLU A 46 -23.86 -29.84 -1.16
C GLU A 46 -23.69 -28.92 0.08
N ILE A 47 -24.75 -28.25 0.54
CA ILE A 47 -24.74 -27.40 1.70
C ILE A 47 -24.44 -28.21 2.97
N LYS A 48 -23.41 -27.85 3.74
CA LYS A 48 -23.07 -28.44 5.04
C LYS A 48 -24.21 -28.29 6.04
N GLY A 49 -24.22 -29.08 7.10
CA GLY A 49 -25.16 -28.95 8.21
C GLY A 49 -24.99 -27.64 8.98
N PHE A 50 -26.00 -27.27 9.78
CA PHE A 50 -25.92 -26.03 10.59
C PHE A 50 -24.73 -26.06 11.55
N GLU A 51 -24.53 -27.17 12.26
CA GLU A 51 -23.40 -27.33 13.21
C GLU A 51 -22.04 -27.32 12.48
N ASP A 52 -21.98 -27.91 11.27
CA ASP A 52 -20.74 -27.89 10.47
C ASP A 52 -20.42 -26.44 10.01
N LEU A 53 -21.45 -25.69 9.60
CA LEU A 53 -21.28 -24.29 9.23
C LEU A 53 -20.92 -23.43 10.44
N LYS A 54 -21.50 -23.72 11.60
CA LYS A 54 -21.14 -23.06 12.86
C LYS A 54 -19.68 -23.31 13.23
N ALA A 55 -19.23 -24.55 13.13
CA ALA A 55 -17.86 -24.95 13.41
C ALA A 55 -16.85 -24.53 12.33
N SER A 56 -17.32 -24.25 11.09
CA SER A 56 -16.43 -23.91 9.99
C SER A 56 -15.74 -22.55 10.27
N PRO A 57 -14.44 -22.42 10.03
CA PRO A 57 -13.75 -21.13 10.15
C PRO A 57 -14.37 -20.11 9.20
N ASN A 58 -14.49 -18.87 9.65
CA ASN A 58 -15.00 -17.76 8.84
C ASN A 58 -13.87 -17.16 7.98
N GLY A 59 -13.38 -17.92 7.01
CA GLY A 59 -12.20 -17.56 6.24
C GLY A 59 -10.89 -17.97 6.90
N GLN A 60 -9.80 -17.70 6.23
CA GLN A 60 -8.46 -18.02 6.68
C GLN A 60 -8.10 -17.21 7.94
N MET A 61 -7.75 -17.90 9.02
CA MET A 61 -7.18 -17.25 10.20
C MET A 61 -5.69 -17.01 9.96
N ILE A 62 -5.30 -15.75 10.00
CA ILE A 62 -3.90 -15.34 9.89
C ILE A 62 -3.45 -14.76 11.24
N ARG A 63 -2.53 -15.43 11.89
CA ARG A 63 -1.88 -14.95 13.10
C ARG A 63 -0.54 -14.33 12.72
N VAL A 64 -0.42 -13.03 12.85
CA VAL A 64 0.79 -12.28 12.51
C VAL A 64 1.70 -12.19 13.71
N ARG A 65 2.94 -12.63 13.55
CA ARG A 65 3.96 -12.65 14.61
C ARG A 65 5.10 -11.70 14.30
N ALA A 66 5.62 -11.07 15.33
CA ALA A 66 6.89 -10.34 15.28
C ALA A 66 8.07 -11.32 15.13
N ALA A 67 9.27 -10.79 14.96
CA ALA A 67 10.50 -11.57 14.82
C ALA A 67 10.80 -12.47 16.03
N ASP A 68 10.41 -12.06 17.23
CA ASP A 68 10.54 -12.81 18.49
C ASP A 68 9.40 -13.83 18.71
N GLY A 69 8.44 -13.92 17.80
CA GLY A 69 7.26 -14.79 17.91
C GLY A 69 6.07 -14.19 18.64
N THR A 70 6.18 -13.01 19.21
CA THR A 70 5.05 -12.30 19.83
C THR A 70 3.94 -12.08 18.80
N VAL A 71 2.71 -12.43 19.14
CA VAL A 71 1.54 -12.18 18.30
C VAL A 71 1.24 -10.68 18.30
N ILE A 72 1.31 -10.06 17.13
CA ILE A 72 1.08 -8.61 16.95
C ILE A 72 -0.30 -8.30 16.38
N GLN A 73 -0.86 -9.25 15.61
CA GLN A 73 -2.17 -9.09 15.02
C GLN A 73 -2.78 -10.46 14.72
N ASN A 74 -4.07 -10.60 14.93
CA ASN A 74 -4.87 -11.69 14.40
C ASN A 74 -5.77 -11.12 13.31
N LEU A 75 -5.73 -11.73 12.14
CA LEU A 75 -6.61 -11.43 11.01
C LEU A 75 -7.44 -12.68 10.73
N GLY A 76 -8.63 -12.47 10.25
CA GLY A 76 -9.60 -13.53 10.11
C GLY A 76 -10.60 -13.49 11.25
N PRO A 77 -11.40 -14.55 11.44
CA PRO A 77 -12.51 -14.51 12.38
C PRO A 77 -12.01 -14.12 13.77
N SER A 78 -12.32 -12.93 14.18
CA SER A 78 -12.15 -12.48 15.55
C SER A 78 -13.08 -13.33 16.40
N PHE A 79 -12.52 -13.98 17.39
CA PHE A 79 -13.22 -14.92 18.24
C PHE A 79 -14.09 -14.17 19.27
N GLY A 80 -15.25 -13.70 18.81
CA GLY A 80 -16.37 -13.52 19.72
C GLY A 80 -16.95 -14.88 20.08
N ARG A 81 -17.63 -14.95 21.20
CA ARG A 81 -18.47 -16.09 21.53
C ARG A 81 -19.50 -16.28 20.42
N TRP A 82 -19.78 -17.51 20.01
CA TRP A 82 -20.97 -17.76 19.18
C TRP A 82 -22.18 -17.33 19.98
N ILE A 83 -23.02 -16.46 19.39
CA ILE A 83 -24.18 -15.93 20.06
C ILE A 83 -25.45 -16.32 19.28
N THR A 84 -26.44 -16.85 19.94
CA THR A 84 -27.71 -17.21 19.28
C THR A 84 -28.58 -15.97 19.10
N VAL A 85 -29.48 -16.01 18.11
CA VAL A 85 -30.46 -14.91 17.89
C VAL A 85 -31.26 -14.58 19.16
N LYS A 86 -31.52 -15.59 20.00
CA LYS A 86 -32.30 -15.43 21.27
C LYS A 86 -31.50 -14.70 22.36
N GLU A 87 -30.18 -14.78 22.35
CA GLU A 87 -29.30 -14.09 23.30
C GLU A 87 -29.07 -12.62 22.90
N LEU A 88 -29.26 -12.27 21.63
CA LEU A 88 -29.10 -10.91 21.14
C LEU A 88 -30.28 -10.01 21.53
N PRO A 89 -30.02 -8.74 21.85
CA PRO A 89 -31.08 -7.75 21.94
C PRO A 89 -31.87 -7.67 20.62
N LYS A 90 -33.18 -7.55 20.72
CA LYS A 90 -34.05 -7.43 19.56
C LYS A 90 -33.65 -6.26 18.65
N ASP A 91 -33.19 -5.16 19.25
CA ASP A 91 -32.72 -3.98 18.55
C ASP A 91 -31.56 -4.32 17.56
N MET A 92 -30.69 -5.28 17.90
CA MET A 92 -29.59 -5.69 17.02
C MET A 92 -30.09 -6.47 15.79
N THR A 93 -30.97 -7.42 16.00
CA THR A 93 -31.57 -8.21 14.92
C THR A 93 -32.45 -7.33 14.01
N ASP A 94 -33.24 -6.45 14.60
CA ASP A 94 -34.11 -5.51 13.89
C ASP A 94 -33.27 -4.50 13.09
N ALA A 95 -32.20 -3.93 13.65
CA ALA A 95 -31.31 -3.01 12.96
C ALA A 95 -30.68 -3.66 11.74
N MET A 96 -30.20 -4.91 11.87
CA MET A 96 -29.59 -5.64 10.77
C MET A 96 -30.59 -5.94 9.65
N VAL A 97 -31.78 -6.43 10.00
CA VAL A 97 -32.85 -6.72 9.04
C VAL A 97 -33.35 -5.43 8.37
N ALA A 98 -33.49 -4.33 9.13
CA ALA A 98 -33.93 -3.05 8.57
C ALA A 98 -33.01 -2.53 7.48
N VAL A 99 -31.69 -2.61 7.72
CA VAL A 99 -30.67 -2.02 6.83
C VAL A 99 -30.36 -2.91 5.64
N GLU A 100 -30.20 -4.22 5.87
CA GLU A 100 -29.68 -5.14 4.84
C GLU A 100 -30.81 -5.80 4.06
N ASP A 101 -31.92 -6.14 4.71
CA ASP A 101 -32.97 -6.94 4.08
C ASP A 101 -34.33 -6.80 4.78
N ARG A 102 -34.99 -5.65 4.58
CA ARG A 102 -36.26 -5.31 5.27
C ARG A 102 -37.36 -6.38 5.18
N ARG A 103 -37.35 -7.22 4.13
CA ARG A 103 -38.31 -8.31 3.89
C ARG A 103 -37.73 -9.69 4.13
N PHE A 104 -36.65 -9.81 4.89
CA PHE A 104 -35.93 -11.03 5.15
C PHE A 104 -36.84 -12.22 5.48
N TYR A 105 -37.82 -12.02 6.35
CA TYR A 105 -38.74 -13.09 6.79
C TYR A 105 -39.79 -13.49 5.74
N TYR A 106 -39.92 -12.75 4.62
CA TYR A 106 -41.01 -12.94 3.66
C TYR A 106 -40.61 -13.50 2.29
N HIS A 107 -39.34 -13.65 2.01
CA HIS A 107 -38.84 -14.15 0.72
C HIS A 107 -37.99 -15.40 0.87
N PRO A 108 -37.89 -16.28 -0.16
CA PRO A 108 -37.13 -17.53 -0.13
C PRO A 108 -35.65 -17.33 -0.59
N GLY A 109 -34.91 -16.41 0.04
CA GLY A 109 -33.50 -16.15 -0.26
C GLY A 109 -33.24 -15.11 -1.34
N VAL A 110 -34.20 -14.81 -2.17
CA VAL A 110 -34.17 -13.75 -3.19
C VAL A 110 -35.39 -12.86 -2.99
N ASP A 111 -35.21 -11.55 -3.02
CA ASP A 111 -36.28 -10.55 -2.91
C ASP A 111 -36.60 -9.94 -4.28
N PRO A 112 -37.59 -10.45 -5.05
CA PRO A 112 -37.90 -9.90 -6.35
C PRO A 112 -38.40 -8.44 -6.31
N ILE A 113 -39.13 -8.09 -5.24
CA ILE A 113 -39.66 -6.72 -5.07
C ILE A 113 -38.50 -5.76 -4.76
N GLY A 114 -37.51 -6.17 -3.96
CA GLY A 114 -36.29 -5.41 -3.69
C GLY A 114 -35.47 -5.18 -4.94
N ILE A 115 -35.36 -6.18 -5.79
CA ILE A 115 -34.68 -6.09 -7.09
C ILE A 115 -35.36 -5.03 -7.96
N VAL A 116 -36.68 -5.12 -8.17
CA VAL A 116 -37.48 -4.18 -8.97
C VAL A 116 -37.33 -2.76 -8.41
N ARG A 117 -37.45 -2.59 -7.09
CA ARG A 117 -37.27 -1.30 -6.43
C ARG A 117 -35.87 -0.74 -6.67
N SER A 118 -34.83 -1.55 -6.56
CA SER A 118 -33.44 -1.14 -6.79
C SER A 118 -33.20 -0.65 -8.22
N PHE A 119 -33.80 -1.32 -9.21
CA PHE A 119 -33.78 -0.88 -10.61
C PHE A 119 -34.55 0.42 -10.81
N TYR A 120 -35.71 0.57 -10.18
CA TYR A 120 -36.49 1.82 -10.26
C TYR A 120 -35.72 3.02 -9.69
N VAL A 121 -35.13 2.86 -8.50
CA VAL A 121 -34.32 3.89 -7.85
C VAL A 121 -33.12 4.28 -8.72
N ARG A 122 -32.46 3.29 -9.34
CA ARG A 122 -31.38 3.56 -10.29
C ARG A 122 -31.84 4.37 -11.49
N ALA A 123 -32.96 3.98 -12.10
CA ALA A 123 -33.53 4.68 -13.26
C ALA A 123 -33.91 6.12 -12.91
N ALA A 124 -34.41 6.34 -11.69
CA ALA A 124 -34.85 7.67 -11.23
C ALA A 124 -33.70 8.58 -10.74
N SER A 125 -32.65 8.02 -10.14
CA SER A 125 -31.57 8.80 -9.48
C SER A 125 -30.22 8.75 -10.20
N GLY A 126 -30.08 7.91 -11.22
CA GLY A 126 -28.80 7.68 -11.93
C GLY A 126 -27.71 6.99 -11.10
N LYS A 127 -27.96 6.69 -9.82
CA LYS A 127 -26.99 6.12 -8.88
C LYS A 127 -27.49 4.79 -8.27
N TRP A 128 -26.56 3.85 -8.06
CA TRP A 128 -26.83 2.65 -7.25
C TRP A 128 -26.80 3.04 -5.76
N SER A 129 -27.89 3.55 -5.23
CA SER A 129 -27.95 3.98 -3.82
C SER A 129 -28.39 2.88 -2.86
N GLN A 130 -29.02 1.82 -3.36
CA GLN A 130 -29.50 0.70 -2.55
C GLN A 130 -29.01 -0.63 -3.11
N GLY A 131 -28.45 -1.51 -2.26
CA GLY A 131 -28.08 -2.87 -2.60
C GLY A 131 -29.34 -3.76 -2.76
N GLY A 132 -29.36 -4.61 -3.79
CA GLY A 132 -30.44 -5.57 -4.04
C GLY A 132 -30.12 -6.98 -3.57
N SER A 133 -29.08 -7.20 -2.77
CA SER A 133 -28.71 -8.54 -2.26
C SER A 133 -29.32 -8.76 -0.88
N THR A 134 -29.91 -9.93 -0.66
CA THR A 134 -30.52 -10.34 0.61
C THR A 134 -29.46 -10.78 1.63
N ILE A 135 -29.84 -10.87 2.93
CA ILE A 135 -29.01 -11.43 4.00
C ILE A 135 -28.54 -12.85 3.62
N THR A 136 -29.46 -13.67 3.10
CA THR A 136 -29.13 -15.06 2.69
C THR A 136 -28.13 -15.10 1.53
N GLN A 137 -28.23 -14.20 0.55
CA GLN A 137 -27.25 -14.07 -0.53
C GLN A 137 -25.89 -13.63 -0.02
N GLN A 138 -25.84 -12.69 0.93
CA GLN A 138 -24.59 -12.26 1.54
C GLN A 138 -23.95 -13.38 2.36
N LEU A 139 -24.74 -14.14 3.12
CA LEU A 139 -24.27 -15.32 3.84
C LEU A 139 -23.73 -16.40 2.90
N ALA A 140 -24.47 -16.74 1.81
CA ALA A 140 -24.03 -17.69 0.81
C ALA A 140 -22.67 -17.28 0.19
N ARG A 141 -22.49 -15.99 -0.09
CA ARG A 141 -21.23 -15.45 -0.58
C ARG A 141 -20.11 -15.60 0.45
N THR A 142 -20.38 -15.30 1.70
CA THR A 142 -19.38 -15.35 2.79
C THR A 142 -18.89 -16.76 3.06
N VAL A 143 -19.79 -17.77 2.94
CA VAL A 143 -19.50 -19.14 3.37
C VAL A 143 -19.00 -20.04 2.22
N TYR A 144 -19.48 -19.80 0.98
CA TYR A 144 -19.26 -20.74 -0.14
C TYR A 144 -18.55 -20.14 -1.35
N LEU A 145 -18.39 -18.80 -1.43
CA LEU A 145 -17.91 -18.15 -2.64
C LEU A 145 -16.71 -17.26 -2.33
N ASN A 146 -15.81 -17.10 -3.29
CA ASN A 146 -14.70 -16.16 -3.22
C ASN A 146 -15.13 -14.74 -3.68
N ASN A 147 -14.29 -13.74 -3.40
CA ASN A 147 -14.59 -12.33 -3.67
C ASN A 147 -14.39 -11.88 -5.13
N ARG A 148 -14.03 -12.78 -6.06
CA ARG A 148 -13.86 -12.41 -7.47
C ARG A 148 -15.19 -11.96 -8.09
N ARG A 149 -15.20 -10.82 -8.79
CA ARG A 149 -16.39 -10.25 -9.43
C ARG A 149 -16.63 -10.89 -10.79
N GLU A 150 -17.27 -12.04 -10.83
CA GLU A 150 -17.66 -12.75 -12.05
C GLU A 150 -19.19 -12.83 -12.14
N PHE A 151 -19.74 -12.75 -13.37
CA PHE A 151 -21.19 -12.84 -13.57
C PHE A 151 -21.74 -14.21 -13.13
N GLY A 152 -20.99 -15.28 -13.39
CA GLY A 152 -21.35 -16.65 -12.95
C GLY A 152 -21.44 -16.80 -11.43
N ARG A 153 -20.68 -16.01 -10.67
CA ARG A 153 -20.76 -15.98 -9.20
C ARG A 153 -22.12 -15.52 -8.70
N LYS A 154 -22.74 -14.47 -9.33
CA LYS A 154 -24.06 -13.99 -8.88
C LYS A 154 -25.16 -15.00 -9.09
N ILE A 155 -25.10 -15.81 -10.14
CA ILE A 155 -26.05 -16.92 -10.37
C ILE A 155 -25.88 -18.00 -9.29
N ARG A 156 -24.63 -18.39 -8.96
CA ARG A 156 -24.35 -19.35 -7.88
C ARG A 156 -24.83 -18.82 -6.53
N GLU A 157 -24.62 -17.54 -6.23
CA GLU A 157 -25.09 -16.89 -5.02
C GLU A 157 -26.62 -16.97 -4.87
N ILE A 158 -27.37 -16.77 -5.97
CA ILE A 158 -28.84 -16.91 -6.01
C ILE A 158 -29.25 -18.36 -5.73
N ILE A 159 -28.65 -19.33 -6.43
CA ILE A 159 -28.97 -20.73 -6.26
C ILE A 159 -28.68 -21.22 -4.84
N LEU A 160 -27.50 -20.88 -4.31
CA LEU A 160 -27.08 -21.22 -2.94
C LEU A 160 -28.01 -20.58 -1.90
N SER A 161 -28.38 -19.30 -2.08
CA SER A 161 -29.29 -18.63 -1.15
C SER A 161 -30.67 -19.30 -1.08
N MET A 162 -31.23 -19.66 -2.22
CA MET A 162 -32.49 -20.45 -2.27
C MET A 162 -32.33 -21.82 -1.63
N ALA A 163 -31.21 -22.49 -1.88
CA ALA A 163 -30.93 -23.81 -1.30
C ALA A 163 -30.77 -23.72 0.24
N MET A 164 -30.12 -22.69 0.76
CA MET A 164 -30.00 -22.45 2.20
C MET A 164 -31.37 -22.25 2.86
N GLU A 165 -32.27 -21.50 2.24
CA GLU A 165 -33.65 -21.26 2.74
C GLU A 165 -34.51 -22.55 2.74
N THR A 166 -34.17 -23.53 1.94
CA THR A 166 -34.84 -24.84 2.00
C THR A 166 -34.26 -25.76 3.08
N LYS A 167 -33.10 -25.45 3.62
CA LYS A 167 -32.39 -26.29 4.58
C LYS A 167 -32.40 -25.72 6.00
N PHE A 168 -32.42 -24.39 6.16
CA PHE A 168 -32.31 -23.68 7.43
C PHE A 168 -33.53 -22.78 7.66
N SER A 169 -33.90 -22.59 8.93
CA SER A 169 -34.90 -21.58 9.30
C SER A 169 -34.34 -20.16 9.15
N LYS A 170 -35.20 -19.16 9.09
CA LYS A 170 -34.82 -17.75 9.06
C LYS A 170 -33.92 -17.35 10.22
N ASP A 171 -34.25 -17.81 11.43
CA ASP A 171 -33.44 -17.54 12.62
C ASP A 171 -32.05 -18.19 12.53
N GLN A 172 -31.95 -19.41 11.99
CA GLN A 172 -30.66 -20.06 11.75
C GLN A 172 -29.82 -19.33 10.71
N ILE A 173 -30.45 -18.84 9.65
CA ILE A 173 -29.76 -18.03 8.63
C ILE A 173 -29.27 -16.71 9.21
N LEU A 174 -30.10 -16.01 10.00
CA LEU A 174 -29.74 -14.76 10.66
C LEU A 174 -28.62 -14.99 11.70
N GLU A 175 -28.70 -16.10 12.45
CA GLU A 175 -27.67 -16.48 13.42
C GLU A 175 -26.32 -16.73 12.74
N LEU A 176 -26.30 -17.52 11.68
CA LEU A 176 -25.10 -17.74 10.86
C LEU A 176 -24.55 -16.40 10.32
N TYR A 177 -25.44 -15.55 9.80
CA TYR A 177 -25.05 -14.26 9.24
C TYR A 177 -24.39 -13.35 10.30
N LEU A 178 -25.06 -13.14 11.43
CA LEU A 178 -24.58 -12.28 12.51
C LEU A 178 -23.26 -12.78 13.13
N ASN A 179 -23.01 -14.08 13.14
CA ASN A 179 -21.76 -14.64 13.67
C ASN A 179 -20.64 -14.74 12.62
N LYS A 180 -20.95 -14.59 11.30
CA LYS A 180 -19.97 -14.81 10.24
C LYS A 180 -19.63 -13.58 9.41
N VAL A 181 -20.49 -12.54 9.40
CA VAL A 181 -20.24 -11.35 8.60
C VAL A 181 -19.10 -10.50 9.16
N TYR A 182 -18.37 -9.84 8.27
CA TYR A 182 -17.30 -8.92 8.63
C TYR A 182 -17.84 -7.53 8.97
N PHE A 183 -17.55 -7.05 10.16
CA PHE A 183 -17.97 -5.75 10.69
C PHE A 183 -16.87 -4.67 10.66
N GLY A 184 -15.74 -4.94 10.06
CA GLY A 184 -14.63 -3.98 10.01
C GLY A 184 -13.65 -4.11 11.17
N GLY A 185 -12.49 -3.47 11.01
CA GLY A 185 -11.46 -3.49 12.02
C GLY A 185 -10.89 -4.89 12.34
N GLY A 186 -11.13 -5.90 11.51
CA GLY A 186 -10.77 -7.30 11.78
C GLY A 186 -11.79 -8.07 12.63
N ALA A 187 -12.99 -7.50 12.88
CA ALA A 187 -14.05 -8.18 13.63
C ALA A 187 -14.99 -8.94 12.70
N PHE A 188 -15.04 -10.26 12.85
CA PHE A 188 -16.02 -11.14 12.22
C PHE A 188 -16.98 -11.64 13.31
N GLY A 189 -18.28 -11.48 13.07
CA GLY A 189 -19.33 -11.76 14.03
C GLY A 189 -19.63 -10.60 14.98
N VAL A 190 -20.89 -10.55 15.38
CA VAL A 190 -21.47 -9.45 16.17
C VAL A 190 -20.83 -9.32 17.57
N ASP A 191 -20.54 -10.44 18.24
CA ASP A 191 -19.94 -10.41 19.57
C ASP A 191 -18.46 -9.91 19.52
N ALA A 192 -17.72 -10.31 18.48
CA ALA A 192 -16.39 -9.78 18.26
C ALA A 192 -16.40 -8.27 17.97
N ALA A 193 -17.39 -7.80 17.21
CA ALA A 193 -17.57 -6.39 16.91
C ALA A 193 -17.93 -5.61 18.18
N SER A 194 -18.85 -6.11 18.99
CA SER A 194 -19.27 -5.51 20.27
C SER A 194 -18.08 -5.35 21.22
N ARG A 195 -17.36 -6.45 21.50
CA ARG A 195 -16.16 -6.42 22.37
C ARG A 195 -15.09 -5.48 21.85
N LYS A 196 -14.92 -5.42 20.54
CA LYS A 196 -13.90 -4.58 19.92
C LYS A 196 -14.23 -3.10 19.99
N PHE A 197 -15.49 -2.74 19.75
CA PHE A 197 -15.88 -1.33 19.62
C PHE A 197 -16.44 -0.75 20.90
N PHE A 198 -16.96 -1.59 21.81
CA PHE A 198 -17.65 -1.14 23.04
C PHE A 198 -17.12 -1.79 24.32
N ASP A 199 -16.21 -2.79 24.23
CA ASP A 199 -15.58 -3.47 25.39
C ASP A 199 -16.55 -4.35 26.22
N HIS A 200 -17.67 -4.79 25.62
CA HIS A 200 -18.63 -5.71 26.26
C HIS A 200 -19.22 -6.70 25.24
N GLY A 201 -19.92 -7.74 25.72
CA GLY A 201 -20.54 -8.76 24.88
C GLY A 201 -21.72 -8.23 24.07
N ALA A 202 -22.07 -8.94 22.98
CA ALA A 202 -23.15 -8.52 22.10
C ALA A 202 -24.54 -8.67 22.73
N GLU A 203 -24.69 -9.45 23.78
CA GLU A 203 -25.88 -9.58 24.61
C GLU A 203 -26.25 -8.29 25.35
N GLU A 204 -25.29 -7.38 25.54
CA GLU A 204 -25.46 -6.11 26.25
C GLU A 204 -25.65 -4.91 25.32
N LEU A 205 -25.73 -5.12 23.99
CA LEU A 205 -25.83 -4.04 23.02
C LEU A 205 -27.06 -3.18 23.22
N THR A 206 -26.87 -1.88 23.34
CA THR A 206 -27.92 -0.88 23.32
C THR A 206 -28.43 -0.63 21.89
N LEU A 207 -29.57 0.03 21.72
CA LEU A 207 -30.10 0.43 20.40
C LEU A 207 -29.10 1.29 19.63
N ALA A 208 -28.40 2.21 20.30
CA ALA A 208 -27.38 3.05 19.66
C ALA A 208 -26.18 2.23 19.13
N GLU A 209 -25.69 1.30 19.92
CA GLU A 209 -24.58 0.40 19.55
C GLU A 209 -24.99 -0.59 18.46
N SER A 210 -26.20 -1.13 18.54
CA SER A 210 -26.80 -1.97 17.50
C SER A 210 -26.89 -1.25 16.16
N ALA A 211 -27.31 0.03 16.18
CA ALA A 211 -27.35 0.86 14.99
C ALA A 211 -25.96 1.16 14.42
N ILE A 212 -24.96 1.37 15.28
CA ILE A 212 -23.56 1.49 14.83
C ILE A 212 -23.12 0.20 14.13
N ILE A 213 -23.23 -0.97 14.79
CA ILE A 213 -22.82 -2.26 14.23
C ILE A 213 -23.52 -2.55 12.90
N ALA A 214 -24.85 -2.41 12.84
CA ALA A 214 -25.60 -2.63 11.61
C ALA A 214 -25.16 -1.71 10.47
N GLY A 215 -24.77 -0.47 10.80
CA GLY A 215 -24.27 0.51 9.84
C GLY A 215 -22.94 0.13 9.19
N LEU A 216 -22.11 -0.72 9.85
CA LEU A 216 -20.79 -1.09 9.38
C LEU A 216 -20.81 -1.98 8.15
N VAL A 217 -21.80 -2.85 8.02
CA VAL A 217 -21.82 -3.91 6.97
C VAL A 217 -21.78 -3.34 5.55
N LYS A 218 -22.34 -2.14 5.34
CA LYS A 218 -22.35 -1.47 4.03
C LYS A 218 -20.94 -1.18 3.49
N ALA A 219 -20.02 -0.76 4.35
CA ALA A 219 -18.63 -0.48 4.00
C ALA A 219 -17.76 -0.61 5.26
N PRO A 220 -17.43 -1.84 5.69
CA PRO A 220 -16.84 -2.11 7.00
C PRO A 220 -15.50 -1.40 7.23
N SER A 221 -14.69 -1.27 6.17
CA SER A 221 -13.39 -0.58 6.26
C SER A 221 -13.52 0.94 6.38
N HIS A 222 -14.64 1.52 5.93
CA HIS A 222 -14.88 2.96 5.97
C HIS A 222 -15.62 3.39 7.24
N TYR A 223 -16.66 2.62 7.61
CA TYR A 223 -17.53 2.97 8.75
C TYR A 223 -17.08 2.36 10.09
N SER A 224 -16.01 1.56 10.12
CA SER A 224 -15.50 1.04 11.39
C SER A 224 -15.15 2.16 12.36
N PRO A 225 -15.61 2.15 13.62
CA PRO A 225 -15.24 3.14 14.63
C PRO A 225 -13.72 3.29 14.81
N THR A 226 -12.96 2.26 14.47
CA THR A 226 -11.51 2.27 14.50
C THR A 226 -10.88 2.97 13.28
N ALA A 227 -11.62 3.15 12.19
CA ALA A 227 -11.18 3.88 11.00
C ALA A 227 -11.64 5.34 11.05
N ASP A 228 -12.95 5.56 11.29
CA ASP A 228 -13.55 6.87 11.39
C ASP A 228 -14.78 6.83 12.31
N ALA A 229 -14.61 7.28 13.56
CA ALA A 229 -15.65 7.29 14.56
C ALA A 229 -16.84 8.22 14.17
N GLN A 230 -16.56 9.35 13.50
CA GLN A 230 -17.61 10.29 13.08
C GLN A 230 -18.44 9.72 11.93
N ALA A 231 -17.81 9.07 10.98
CA ALA A 231 -18.51 8.37 9.90
C ALA A 231 -19.38 7.23 10.45
N ALA A 232 -18.90 6.47 11.45
CA ALA A 232 -19.66 5.42 12.13
C ALA A 232 -20.92 5.99 12.81
N ILE A 233 -20.77 7.07 13.58
CA ILE A 233 -21.85 7.76 14.28
C ILE A 233 -22.88 8.33 13.29
N GLY A 234 -22.41 9.00 12.23
CA GLY A 234 -23.29 9.54 11.18
C GLY A 234 -24.08 8.43 10.47
N ARG A 235 -23.44 7.28 10.21
CA ARG A 235 -24.10 6.12 9.61
C ARG A 235 -25.13 5.49 10.55
N ALA A 236 -24.87 5.44 11.85
CA ALA A 236 -25.83 4.94 12.84
C ALA A 236 -27.11 5.80 12.87
N GLY A 237 -27.02 7.12 12.72
CA GLY A 237 -28.19 7.99 12.57
C GLY A 237 -29.08 7.56 11.41
N VAL A 238 -28.51 7.27 10.25
CA VAL A 238 -29.24 6.74 9.09
C VAL A 238 -29.88 5.38 9.37
N VAL A 239 -29.22 4.51 10.16
CA VAL A 239 -29.80 3.20 10.55
C VAL A 239 -31.04 3.40 11.42
N ILE A 240 -30.99 4.32 12.39
CA ILE A 240 -32.12 4.65 13.28
C ILE A 240 -33.33 5.17 12.47
N GLU A 241 -33.08 6.05 11.50
CA GLU A 241 -34.15 6.53 10.59
C GLU A 241 -34.77 5.36 9.81
N ILE A 242 -33.95 4.45 9.26
CA ILE A 242 -34.44 3.27 8.53
C ILE A 242 -35.26 2.34 9.45
N MET A 243 -34.84 2.12 10.69
CA MET A 243 -35.57 1.32 11.66
C MET A 243 -36.93 1.95 12.00
N GLN A 244 -37.00 3.29 12.18
CA GLN A 244 -38.22 4.01 12.40
C GLN A 244 -39.17 3.92 11.20
N ASP A 245 -38.67 4.15 9.99
CA ASP A 245 -39.44 4.02 8.73
C ASP A 245 -39.94 2.59 8.48
N ALA A 246 -39.24 1.61 9.02
CA ALA A 246 -39.65 0.22 8.98
C ALA A 246 -40.70 -0.14 10.06
N GLY A 247 -40.99 0.78 10.98
CA GLY A 247 -41.85 0.52 12.11
C GLY A 247 -41.28 -0.42 13.18
N MET A 248 -39.99 -0.64 13.17
CA MET A 248 -39.29 -1.51 14.13
C MET A 248 -39.04 -0.79 15.47
N ILE A 249 -38.89 0.53 15.42
CA ILE A 249 -38.83 1.40 16.61
C ILE A 249 -39.82 2.55 16.48
N THR A 250 -40.27 3.07 17.59
CA THR A 250 -41.15 4.23 17.65
C THR A 250 -40.40 5.56 17.44
N ALA A 251 -41.07 6.62 17.04
CA ALA A 251 -40.49 7.95 16.93
C ALA A 251 -39.90 8.43 18.27
N ALA A 252 -40.50 8.07 19.40
CA ALA A 252 -39.98 8.40 20.72
C ALA A 252 -38.65 7.68 21.02
N GLN A 253 -38.54 6.40 20.66
CA GLN A 253 -37.27 5.64 20.76
C GLN A 253 -36.21 6.25 19.86
N ALA A 254 -36.52 6.51 18.59
CA ALA A 254 -35.58 7.14 17.66
C ALA A 254 -35.05 8.49 18.16
N ALA A 255 -35.92 9.33 18.69
CA ALA A 255 -35.55 10.65 19.24
C ALA A 255 -34.70 10.55 20.53
N SER A 256 -34.86 9.48 21.31
CA SER A 256 -34.10 9.27 22.55
C SER A 256 -32.67 8.76 22.32
N VAL A 257 -32.40 8.17 21.16
CA VAL A 257 -31.10 7.54 20.84
C VAL A 257 -30.08 8.58 20.36
N GLN A 258 -28.93 8.59 21.00
CA GLN A 258 -27.84 9.52 20.68
C GLN A 258 -26.53 8.75 20.39
N PRO A 259 -26.29 8.30 19.14
CA PRO A 259 -25.08 7.56 18.80
C PRO A 259 -23.78 8.29 19.14
N ALA A 260 -23.79 9.62 19.12
CA ALA A 260 -22.64 10.44 19.48
C ALA A 260 -22.22 10.33 20.96
N LYS A 261 -23.11 9.84 21.84
CA LYS A 261 -22.81 9.61 23.25
C LYS A 261 -22.32 8.20 23.56
N VAL A 262 -22.32 7.29 22.59
CA VAL A 262 -21.81 5.94 22.79
C VAL A 262 -20.33 6.01 23.13
N LYS A 263 -19.96 5.36 24.23
CA LYS A 263 -18.58 5.26 24.65
C LYS A 263 -17.91 4.19 23.81
N LEU A 264 -17.15 4.60 22.82
CA LEU A 264 -16.32 3.68 22.06
C LEU A 264 -15.18 3.18 22.96
N ALA A 265 -14.86 1.89 22.84
CA ALA A 265 -13.74 1.29 23.54
C ALA A 265 -12.48 2.10 23.26
N SER A 266 -11.76 2.47 24.31
CA SER A 266 -10.50 3.18 24.17
C SER A 266 -9.55 2.24 23.43
N GLN A 267 -9.24 2.57 22.18
CA GLN A 267 -8.19 1.87 21.48
C GLN A 267 -6.93 2.10 22.28
N LYS A 268 -6.43 1.06 22.94
CA LYS A 268 -5.02 0.97 23.32
C LYS A 268 -4.29 1.35 22.03
N SER A 269 -3.59 2.49 22.03
CA SER A 269 -3.05 3.20 20.87
C SER A 269 -2.77 2.21 19.75
N GLN A 270 -3.47 2.38 18.59
CA GLN A 270 -3.21 1.46 17.48
C GLN A 270 -1.75 1.62 17.17
N ASP A 271 -1.00 0.62 17.58
CA ASP A 271 0.44 0.64 17.59
C ASP A 271 0.91 0.94 16.16
N SER A 272 1.88 1.81 16.01
CA SER A 272 2.51 2.13 14.73
C SER A 272 2.98 0.92 13.92
N VAL A 273 2.97 -0.27 14.53
CA VAL A 273 3.13 -1.58 13.89
C VAL A 273 2.20 -1.76 12.69
N ARG A 274 1.03 -1.14 12.69
CA ARG A 274 0.09 -1.24 11.57
C ARG A 274 0.61 -0.66 10.27
N TYR A 275 1.46 0.35 10.29
CA TYR A 275 2.15 0.79 9.07
C TYR A 275 2.95 -0.34 8.43
N PHE A 276 3.58 -1.17 9.25
CA PHE A 276 4.33 -2.32 8.77
C PHE A 276 3.41 -3.46 8.31
N THR A 277 2.41 -3.84 9.11
CA THR A 277 1.53 -4.97 8.75
C THR A 277 0.67 -4.68 7.53
N ASP A 278 0.20 -3.45 7.36
CA ASP A 278 -0.58 -3.05 6.19
C ASP A 278 0.26 -3.07 4.88
N TRP A 279 1.58 -2.87 4.99
CA TRP A 279 2.52 -3.03 3.87
C TRP A 279 2.93 -4.50 3.65
N ALA A 280 3.09 -5.27 4.73
CA ALA A 280 3.64 -6.62 4.68
C ALA A 280 2.62 -7.66 4.21
N LEU A 281 1.37 -7.57 4.69
CA LEU A 281 0.38 -8.63 4.50
C LEU A 281 -0.11 -8.81 3.06
N PRO A 282 -0.27 -7.75 2.25
CA PRO A 282 -0.58 -7.93 0.83
C PRO A 282 0.46 -8.73 0.04
N GLN A 283 1.70 -8.85 0.55
CA GLN A 283 2.74 -9.65 -0.08
C GLN A 283 2.49 -11.16 0.03
N LEU A 284 1.62 -11.61 0.97
CA LEU A 284 1.26 -13.03 1.12
C LEU A 284 0.72 -13.63 -0.16
N ASP A 285 -0.10 -12.89 -0.90
CA ASP A 285 -0.74 -13.36 -2.14
C ASP A 285 0.28 -13.77 -3.22
N SER A 286 1.50 -13.21 -3.14
CA SER A 286 2.61 -13.55 -4.05
C SER A 286 3.57 -14.59 -3.48
N LEU A 287 3.47 -14.92 -2.19
CA LEU A 287 4.40 -15.80 -1.49
C LEU A 287 3.87 -17.20 -1.25
N ILE A 288 2.55 -17.35 -1.15
CA ILE A 288 1.88 -18.63 -0.90
C ILE A 288 0.65 -18.76 -1.78
N ASP A 289 0.31 -20.00 -2.14
CA ASP A 289 -0.97 -20.31 -2.77
C ASP A 289 -2.11 -20.05 -1.78
N GLU A 290 -3.33 -19.79 -2.33
CA GLU A 290 -4.53 -19.61 -1.54
C GLU A 290 -4.79 -20.87 -0.70
N THR A 291 -4.95 -20.71 0.61
CA THR A 291 -5.21 -21.82 1.54
C THR A 291 -6.30 -21.47 2.52
N ASP A 292 -7.16 -22.44 2.81
CA ASP A 292 -8.21 -22.34 3.84
C ASP A 292 -7.69 -22.66 5.25
N LYS A 293 -6.46 -23.20 5.36
CA LYS A 293 -5.86 -23.57 6.64
C LYS A 293 -5.48 -22.31 7.43
N PRO A 294 -5.70 -22.31 8.75
CA PRO A 294 -5.15 -21.28 9.61
C PRO A 294 -3.62 -21.23 9.54
N ILE A 295 -3.07 -20.01 9.41
CA ILE A 295 -1.62 -19.82 9.25
C ILE A 295 -1.02 -18.85 10.27
N ASP A 296 0.24 -19.08 10.58
CA ASP A 296 1.14 -18.16 11.29
C ASP A 296 2.06 -17.46 10.30
N VAL A 297 1.97 -16.14 10.21
CA VAL A 297 2.84 -15.30 9.41
C VAL A 297 3.91 -14.69 10.31
N TRP A 298 5.12 -15.18 10.18
CA TRP A 298 6.28 -14.70 10.92
C TRP A 298 6.91 -13.54 10.17
N THR A 299 6.87 -12.37 10.76
CA THR A 299 7.42 -11.16 10.16
C THR A 299 8.83 -10.87 10.66
N THR A 300 9.46 -9.87 10.04
CA THR A 300 10.80 -9.40 10.39
C THR A 300 10.82 -8.31 11.44
N ILE A 301 9.65 -7.79 11.83
CA ILE A 301 9.56 -6.61 12.71
C ILE A 301 10.09 -6.89 14.11
N ASP A 302 10.89 -5.98 14.65
CA ASP A 302 11.30 -5.95 16.05
C ASP A 302 10.46 -4.94 16.81
N LEU A 303 9.68 -5.40 17.78
CA LEU A 303 8.74 -4.54 18.52
C LEU A 303 9.42 -3.49 19.37
N SER A 304 10.64 -3.75 19.85
CA SER A 304 11.41 -2.79 20.61
C SER A 304 11.92 -1.65 19.71
N MET A 305 12.44 -2.01 18.54
CA MET A 305 12.86 -1.05 17.55
C MET A 305 11.67 -0.25 16.99
N GLN A 306 10.54 -0.89 16.72
CA GLN A 306 9.33 -0.24 16.24
C GLN A 306 8.83 0.82 17.23
N ARG A 307 8.74 0.49 18.52
CA ARG A 307 8.35 1.44 19.56
C ARG A 307 9.33 2.59 19.69
N ALA A 308 10.63 2.30 19.68
CA ALA A 308 11.67 3.32 19.77
C ALA A 308 11.65 4.27 18.55
N ALA A 309 11.46 3.73 17.34
CA ALA A 309 11.34 4.52 16.11
C ALA A 309 10.14 5.46 16.18
N SER A 310 8.96 4.94 16.58
CA SER A 310 7.74 5.74 16.73
C SER A 310 7.89 6.85 17.76
N ALA A 311 8.43 6.52 18.94
CA ALA A 311 8.64 7.50 20.01
C ALA A 311 9.63 8.57 19.59
N SER A 312 10.74 8.18 18.93
CA SER A 312 11.74 9.14 18.46
C SER A 312 11.21 10.04 17.36
N LEU A 313 10.44 9.50 16.41
CA LEU A 313 9.81 10.28 15.37
C LEU A 313 8.83 11.30 15.96
N ALA A 314 7.89 10.85 16.79
CA ALA A 314 6.87 11.71 17.40
C ALA A 314 7.49 12.86 18.23
N ALA A 315 8.56 12.57 18.99
CA ALA A 315 9.22 13.55 19.84
C ALA A 315 10.02 14.62 19.08
N ASN A 316 10.42 14.36 17.84
CA ASN A 316 11.30 15.25 17.08
C ASN A 316 10.65 15.84 15.82
N THR A 317 9.48 15.36 15.42
CA THR A 317 8.76 15.90 14.25
C THR A 317 8.22 17.29 14.57
N PRO A 318 8.51 18.32 13.77
CA PRO A 318 7.98 19.66 13.96
C PRO A 318 6.45 19.68 13.98
N ARG A 319 5.86 20.59 14.75
CA ARG A 319 4.40 20.73 14.84
C ARG A 319 3.78 20.97 13.45
N GLY A 320 2.67 20.28 13.16
CA GLY A 320 1.97 20.37 11.87
C GLY A 320 2.68 19.66 10.72
N SER A 321 3.75 18.91 11.01
CA SER A 321 4.45 18.05 10.05
C SER A 321 4.19 16.58 10.32
N GLN A 322 4.60 15.75 9.38
CA GLN A 322 4.61 14.31 9.44
C GLN A 322 6.05 13.79 9.30
N GLY A 323 6.21 12.48 9.48
CA GLY A 323 7.50 11.86 9.26
C GLY A 323 7.38 10.36 8.98
N ALA A 324 8.47 9.77 8.55
CA ALA A 324 8.58 8.35 8.32
C ALA A 324 9.96 7.82 8.74
N VAL A 325 9.98 6.58 9.20
CA VAL A 325 11.22 5.85 9.54
C VAL A 325 11.16 4.46 8.92
N VAL A 326 12.24 4.04 8.28
CA VAL A 326 12.45 2.66 7.82
C VAL A 326 13.80 2.18 8.35
N THR A 327 13.83 0.99 8.93
CA THR A 327 15.07 0.35 9.38
C THR A 327 15.21 -1.02 8.75
N LEU A 328 16.32 -1.25 8.09
CA LEU A 328 16.70 -2.50 7.46
C LEU A 328 17.88 -3.13 8.20
N ASP A 329 17.83 -4.44 8.37
CA ASP A 329 18.98 -5.25 8.75
C ASP A 329 19.86 -5.53 7.52
N ARG A 330 21.03 -6.14 7.69
CA ARG A 330 22.00 -6.45 6.63
C ARG A 330 21.42 -7.31 5.50
N ASP A 331 20.52 -8.20 5.85
CA ASP A 331 19.85 -9.13 4.93
C ASP A 331 18.62 -8.53 4.25
N GLY A 332 18.29 -7.28 4.55
CA GLY A 332 17.09 -6.61 4.05
C GLY A 332 15.84 -6.78 4.92
N ALA A 333 15.91 -7.50 6.04
CA ALA A 333 14.80 -7.63 6.97
C ALA A 333 14.36 -6.26 7.49
N VAL A 334 13.08 -5.89 7.32
CA VAL A 334 12.52 -4.65 7.83
C VAL A 334 12.28 -4.79 9.33
N ARG A 335 13.12 -4.16 10.15
CA ARG A 335 13.07 -4.23 11.61
C ARG A 335 12.15 -3.20 12.24
N ALA A 336 11.96 -2.06 11.58
CA ALA A 336 11.01 -1.03 11.97
C ALA A 336 10.50 -0.27 10.73
N MET A 337 9.21 0.06 10.74
CA MET A 337 8.58 0.88 9.70
C MET A 337 7.51 1.77 10.34
N VAL A 338 7.72 3.08 10.29
CA VAL A 338 6.78 4.08 10.80
C VAL A 338 6.42 5.01 9.66
N GLY A 339 5.15 5.08 9.29
CA GLY A 339 4.66 5.87 8.15
C GLY A 339 4.01 7.21 8.52
N GLY A 340 4.01 7.57 9.81
CA GLY A 340 3.42 8.81 10.32
C GLY A 340 3.58 8.94 11.83
N THR A 341 3.31 10.12 12.36
CA THR A 341 3.42 10.40 13.81
C THR A 341 2.30 9.77 14.64
N ASP A 342 1.17 9.44 14.01
CA ASP A 342 0.00 8.89 14.66
C ASP A 342 -0.82 8.08 13.63
N TYR A 343 -0.83 6.75 13.76
CA TYR A 343 -1.55 5.87 12.84
C TYR A 343 -3.07 6.05 12.92
N ALA A 344 -3.61 6.31 14.10
CA ALA A 344 -5.05 6.48 14.28
C ALA A 344 -5.58 7.74 13.59
N LYS A 345 -4.75 8.80 13.50
CA LYS A 345 -5.09 10.03 12.76
C LYS A 345 -4.86 9.91 11.27
N SER A 346 -3.87 9.13 10.84
CA SER A 346 -3.53 8.94 9.44
C SER A 346 -2.84 7.59 9.22
N ASN A 347 -3.55 6.67 8.57
CA ASN A 347 -3.02 5.38 8.15
C ASN A 347 -2.17 5.45 6.86
N TYR A 348 -2.05 6.65 6.25
CA TYR A 348 -1.23 6.87 5.07
C TYR A 348 0.24 6.58 5.37
N ASN A 349 0.75 5.49 4.80
CA ASN A 349 2.11 5.01 5.04
C ASN A 349 3.14 5.76 4.20
N ARG A 350 3.67 6.85 4.74
CA ARG A 350 4.65 7.70 4.04
C ARG A 350 5.99 7.03 3.81
N ALA A 351 6.28 5.95 4.54
CA ALA A 351 7.51 5.18 4.36
C ALA A 351 7.63 4.52 2.98
N VAL A 352 6.48 4.10 2.43
CA VAL A 352 6.42 3.28 1.19
C VAL A 352 5.58 3.93 0.09
N THR A 353 4.70 4.87 0.42
CA THR A 353 3.75 5.45 -0.55
C THR A 353 4.14 6.86 -0.97
N ALA A 354 4.53 7.72 -0.01
CA ALA A 354 4.86 9.11 -0.32
C ALA A 354 6.14 9.20 -1.14
N VAL A 355 6.10 9.95 -2.24
CA VAL A 355 7.28 10.36 -3.01
C VAL A 355 7.67 11.77 -2.59
N ARG A 356 8.95 11.98 -2.26
CA ARG A 356 9.49 13.22 -1.72
C ARG A 356 10.88 13.51 -2.25
N GLN A 357 11.20 14.78 -2.43
CA GLN A 357 12.53 15.18 -2.87
C GLN A 357 13.59 14.85 -1.81
N PRO A 358 14.58 14.01 -2.13
CA PRO A 358 15.65 13.64 -1.20
C PRO A 358 16.62 14.78 -0.91
N GLY A 359 16.63 15.83 -1.73
CA GLY A 359 17.57 16.93 -1.62
C GLY A 359 19.01 16.44 -1.58
N SER A 360 19.83 17.03 -0.73
CA SER A 360 21.26 16.68 -0.65
C SER A 360 21.59 15.24 -0.26
N SER A 361 20.61 14.40 0.17
CA SER A 361 20.90 12.98 0.38
C SER A 361 21.10 12.24 -0.95
N TRP A 362 20.59 12.77 -2.05
CA TRP A 362 20.82 12.29 -3.41
C TRP A 362 22.29 12.36 -3.84
N LYS A 363 23.09 13.25 -3.28
CA LYS A 363 24.52 13.40 -3.60
C LYS A 363 25.32 12.11 -3.42
N VAL A 364 24.82 11.16 -2.63
CA VAL A 364 25.40 9.82 -2.53
C VAL A 364 25.55 9.18 -3.91
N PHE A 365 24.55 9.31 -4.79
CA PHE A 365 24.63 8.74 -6.15
C PHE A 365 25.58 9.53 -7.06
N VAL A 366 25.68 10.84 -6.87
CA VAL A 366 26.64 11.70 -7.58
C VAL A 366 28.08 11.27 -7.25
N TYR A 367 28.37 11.10 -5.95
CA TYR A 367 29.71 10.72 -5.51
C TYR A 367 30.01 9.23 -5.77
N LEU A 368 29.02 8.33 -5.76
CA LEU A 368 29.21 6.95 -6.22
C LEU A 368 29.61 6.89 -7.68
N ALA A 369 28.96 7.67 -8.55
CA ALA A 369 29.31 7.75 -9.97
C ALA A 369 30.70 8.38 -10.17
N ALA A 370 31.04 9.39 -9.36
CA ALA A 370 32.36 9.99 -9.41
C ALA A 370 33.47 8.99 -8.98
N LEU A 371 33.27 8.27 -7.86
CA LEU A 371 34.24 7.28 -7.40
C LEU A 371 34.39 6.13 -8.41
N GLU A 372 33.31 5.73 -9.10
CA GLU A 372 33.36 4.74 -10.17
C GLU A 372 34.10 5.25 -11.41
N ALA A 373 34.01 6.56 -11.69
CA ALA A 373 34.74 7.26 -12.74
C ALA A 373 36.21 7.59 -12.37
N GLY A 374 36.71 7.09 -11.21
CA GLY A 374 38.12 7.24 -10.81
C GLY A 374 38.44 8.43 -9.91
N PHE A 375 37.46 9.23 -9.50
CA PHE A 375 37.66 10.27 -8.46
C PHE A 375 38.01 9.61 -7.13
N ARG A 376 38.81 10.33 -6.32
CA ARG A 376 39.21 9.89 -4.99
C ARG A 376 38.69 10.83 -3.90
N PRO A 377 38.45 10.37 -2.68
CA PRO A 377 37.95 11.22 -1.58
C PRO A 377 38.79 12.45 -1.31
N ASP A 378 40.09 12.36 -1.50
CA ASP A 378 41.04 13.44 -1.17
C ASP A 378 41.48 14.27 -2.38
N ASP A 379 40.88 14.05 -3.56
CA ASP A 379 41.08 14.90 -4.74
C ASP A 379 40.65 16.32 -4.41
N LYS A 380 41.48 17.28 -4.89
CA LYS A 380 41.25 18.71 -4.72
C LYS A 380 40.18 19.20 -5.70
N THR A 381 39.39 20.13 -5.23
CA THR A 381 38.35 20.83 -6.01
C THR A 381 38.19 22.26 -5.48
N VAL A 382 37.51 23.11 -6.23
CA VAL A 382 37.28 24.51 -5.81
C VAL A 382 35.76 24.71 -5.59
N ASP A 383 35.41 25.10 -4.36
CA ASP A 383 34.06 25.52 -3.98
C ASP A 383 33.89 27.02 -4.25
N GLU A 384 33.35 27.36 -5.40
CA GLU A 384 33.14 28.71 -5.92
C GLU A 384 31.79 28.84 -6.64
N PRO A 385 31.30 30.03 -6.99
CA PRO A 385 30.14 30.17 -7.85
C PRO A 385 30.37 29.48 -9.20
N VAL A 386 29.38 28.69 -9.65
CA VAL A 386 29.41 27.97 -10.90
C VAL A 386 28.05 28.11 -11.63
N THR A 387 28.09 28.20 -12.95
CA THR A 387 26.91 28.16 -13.80
C THR A 387 27.07 27.03 -14.80
N ILE A 388 26.11 26.09 -14.84
CA ILE A 388 26.10 24.90 -15.68
C ILE A 388 24.82 24.95 -16.52
N ASN A 389 24.95 25.07 -17.83
CA ASN A 389 23.81 25.15 -18.75
C ASN A 389 22.74 26.16 -18.32
N GLY A 390 23.17 27.36 -17.87
CA GLY A 390 22.28 28.44 -17.40
C GLY A 390 21.75 28.27 -15.97
N TRP A 391 22.07 27.15 -15.30
CA TRP A 391 21.69 26.91 -13.91
C TRP A 391 22.84 27.26 -12.96
N THR A 392 22.55 28.09 -11.94
CA THR A 392 23.56 28.59 -10.97
C THR A 392 23.18 28.08 -9.57
N PRO A 393 23.71 26.90 -9.12
CA PRO A 393 23.47 26.42 -7.78
C PRO A 393 24.19 27.28 -6.73
N ARG A 394 23.54 27.44 -5.55
CA ARG A 394 24.12 28.13 -4.41
C ARG A 394 24.33 27.17 -3.25
N ASN A 395 25.43 27.37 -2.50
CA ASN A 395 25.62 26.63 -1.26
C ASN A 395 24.60 27.06 -0.19
N SER A 396 24.28 26.16 0.72
CA SER A 396 23.51 26.49 1.91
C SER A 396 24.27 27.54 2.73
N GLY A 397 23.60 28.64 3.10
CA GLY A 397 24.22 29.76 3.77
C GLY A 397 24.99 30.76 2.86
N GLY A 398 25.07 30.51 1.55
CA GLY A 398 25.56 31.43 0.55
C GLY A 398 27.10 31.65 0.54
N SER A 399 27.87 30.88 1.33
CA SER A 399 29.33 30.99 1.42
C SER A 399 30.04 29.91 0.60
N TYR A 400 31.24 30.27 0.12
CA TYR A 400 32.13 29.40 -0.64
C TYR A 400 33.45 29.23 0.14
N ALA A 401 34.05 28.05 0.03
CA ALA A 401 35.23 27.68 0.83
C ALA A 401 36.56 27.73 0.04
N GLY A 402 36.52 27.99 -1.27
CA GLY A 402 37.71 27.96 -2.12
C GLY A 402 38.21 26.52 -2.33
N GLU A 403 39.53 26.34 -2.36
CA GLU A 403 40.14 25.00 -2.53
C GLU A 403 39.87 24.12 -1.33
N ILE A 404 39.24 22.97 -1.58
CA ILE A 404 38.92 21.94 -0.61
C ILE A 404 39.05 20.53 -1.25
N THR A 405 38.98 19.47 -0.43
CA THR A 405 38.91 18.11 -0.96
C THR A 405 37.45 17.70 -1.23
N LEU A 406 37.24 16.66 -2.05
CA LEU A 406 35.93 16.04 -2.27
C LEU A 406 35.32 15.54 -0.95
N ARG A 407 36.15 15.02 -0.04
CA ARG A 407 35.78 14.64 1.34
C ARG A 407 35.12 15.80 2.07
N THR A 408 35.78 16.96 2.07
CA THR A 408 35.27 18.18 2.71
C THR A 408 33.99 18.65 2.03
N ALA A 409 33.97 18.66 0.72
CA ALA A 409 32.79 19.06 -0.05
C ALA A 409 31.58 18.14 0.25
N PHE A 410 31.75 16.80 0.35
CA PHE A 410 30.71 15.87 0.72
C PHE A 410 30.25 16.05 2.17
N ALA A 411 31.20 16.18 3.12
CA ALA A 411 30.93 16.33 4.53
C ALA A 411 30.05 17.53 4.82
N TYR A 412 30.39 18.70 4.23
CA TYR A 412 29.62 19.93 4.35
C TYR A 412 28.53 20.10 3.29
N SER A 413 28.35 19.08 2.43
CA SER A 413 27.26 19.02 1.44
C SER A 413 27.25 20.20 0.45
N LYS A 414 28.45 20.59 -0.07
CA LYS A 414 28.61 21.72 -1.00
C LYS A 414 27.83 21.47 -2.30
N ASN A 415 26.97 22.40 -2.70
CA ASN A 415 26.14 22.28 -3.88
C ASN A 415 26.93 22.52 -5.18
N THR A 416 27.79 23.50 -5.17
CA THR A 416 28.62 23.88 -6.31
C THR A 416 29.59 22.78 -6.72
N VAL A 417 30.21 22.11 -5.77
CA VAL A 417 31.11 20.98 -6.03
C VAL A 417 30.31 19.78 -6.55
N ALA A 418 29.15 19.48 -5.94
CA ALA A 418 28.29 18.39 -6.46
C ALA A 418 27.81 18.68 -7.88
N ALA A 419 27.55 19.93 -8.24
CA ALA A 419 27.17 20.33 -9.58
C ALA A 419 28.30 20.15 -10.58
N LYS A 420 29.54 20.58 -10.24
CA LYS A 420 30.74 20.36 -11.05
C LYS A 420 30.98 18.86 -11.31
N ILE A 421 30.94 18.04 -10.25
CA ILE A 421 31.07 16.57 -10.40
C ILE A 421 29.96 16.01 -11.29
N GLY A 422 28.72 16.47 -11.10
CA GLY A 422 27.57 15.98 -11.88
C GLY A 422 27.63 16.35 -13.36
N GLU A 423 28.29 17.47 -13.70
CA GLU A 423 28.57 17.84 -15.08
C GLU A 423 29.67 16.93 -15.67
N GLU A 424 30.72 16.69 -14.91
CA GLU A 424 31.87 15.88 -15.35
C GLU A 424 31.51 14.40 -15.56
N VAL A 425 30.79 13.79 -14.61
CA VAL A 425 30.38 12.38 -14.73
C VAL A 425 29.11 12.18 -15.57
N GLY A 426 28.36 13.25 -15.83
CA GLY A 426 27.11 13.23 -16.58
C GLY A 426 25.88 12.78 -15.77
N THR A 427 24.76 13.48 -15.99
CA THR A 427 23.49 13.20 -15.28
C THR A 427 22.90 11.81 -15.61
N GLY A 428 23.18 11.27 -16.81
CA GLY A 428 22.81 9.92 -17.22
C GLY A 428 23.48 8.85 -16.37
N ALA A 429 24.80 8.98 -16.10
CA ALA A 429 25.53 8.05 -15.24
C ALA A 429 25.00 8.07 -13.80
N ILE A 430 24.69 9.26 -13.28
CA ILE A 430 24.10 9.41 -11.94
C ILE A 430 22.71 8.79 -11.86
N ALA A 431 21.87 8.97 -12.89
CA ALA A 431 20.55 8.35 -12.97
C ALA A 431 20.66 6.82 -13.00
N ASN A 432 21.57 6.28 -13.82
CA ASN A 432 21.86 4.84 -13.88
C ASN A 432 22.36 4.31 -12.54
N MET A 433 23.24 5.04 -11.85
CA MET A 433 23.71 4.68 -10.51
C MET A 433 22.54 4.59 -9.54
N ALA A 434 21.63 5.57 -9.50
CA ALA A 434 20.45 5.55 -8.65
C ALA A 434 19.53 4.36 -9.00
N ARG A 435 19.33 4.04 -10.28
CA ARG A 435 18.58 2.86 -10.72
C ARG A 435 19.20 1.56 -10.22
N ARG A 436 20.51 1.40 -10.38
CA ARG A 436 21.25 0.22 -9.87
C ARG A 436 21.02 0.02 -8.37
N PHE A 437 20.97 1.10 -7.60
CA PHE A 437 20.70 1.06 -6.16
C PHE A 437 19.22 0.95 -5.79
N GLY A 438 18.32 0.86 -6.77
CA GLY A 438 16.92 0.49 -6.60
C GLY A 438 15.93 1.64 -6.45
N ILE A 439 16.29 2.83 -6.95
CA ILE A 439 15.30 3.93 -7.10
C ILE A 439 14.42 3.63 -8.31
N SER A 440 13.12 3.43 -8.08
CA SER A 440 12.16 3.07 -9.13
C SER A 440 11.35 4.26 -9.64
N THR A 441 11.27 5.35 -8.87
CA THR A 441 10.55 6.57 -9.25
C THR A 441 11.19 7.26 -10.48
N PRO A 442 10.44 8.04 -11.27
CA PRO A 442 10.99 8.78 -12.39
C PRO A 442 12.15 9.68 -11.99
N ILE A 443 13.24 9.66 -12.76
CA ILE A 443 14.44 10.48 -12.51
C ILE A 443 14.60 11.48 -13.64
N SER A 444 14.59 12.76 -13.31
CA SER A 444 14.93 13.84 -14.26
C SER A 444 16.44 13.83 -14.52
N THR A 445 16.82 14.06 -15.78
CA THR A 445 18.24 14.19 -16.19
C THR A 445 18.67 15.66 -16.34
N GLY A 446 17.84 16.61 -15.95
CA GLY A 446 18.23 18.04 -15.93
C GLY A 446 19.29 18.33 -14.87
N PRO A 447 20.06 19.44 -15.00
CA PRO A 447 21.20 19.76 -14.11
C PRO A 447 20.87 19.76 -12.62
N ALA A 448 19.69 20.21 -12.24
CA ALA A 448 19.24 20.25 -10.84
C ALA A 448 19.08 18.85 -10.19
N MET A 449 19.08 17.78 -10.98
CA MET A 449 18.98 16.40 -10.50
C MET A 449 20.10 16.06 -9.53
N VAL A 450 21.31 16.60 -9.71
CA VAL A 450 22.47 16.35 -8.84
C VAL A 450 22.22 16.81 -7.39
N LEU A 451 21.27 17.71 -7.17
CA LEU A 451 20.86 18.19 -5.84
C LEU A 451 19.60 17.49 -5.31
N GLY A 452 19.10 16.46 -5.99
CA GLY A 452 17.96 15.65 -5.56
C GLY A 452 16.61 16.32 -5.80
N SER A 453 16.40 16.87 -7.00
CA SER A 453 15.12 17.41 -7.44
C SER A 453 14.10 16.34 -7.82
N SER A 454 14.56 15.13 -8.17
CA SER A 454 13.68 13.98 -8.43
C SER A 454 13.14 13.38 -7.13
N GLU A 455 11.86 13.04 -7.12
CA GLU A 455 11.20 12.50 -5.93
C GLU A 455 11.50 10.99 -5.76
N THR A 456 11.53 10.51 -4.51
CA THR A 456 11.81 9.11 -4.17
C THR A 456 11.08 8.71 -2.88
N ARG A 457 10.98 7.41 -2.61
CA ARG A 457 10.37 6.87 -1.40
C ARG A 457 11.41 6.66 -0.29
N VAL A 458 10.96 6.76 0.95
CA VAL A 458 11.86 6.54 2.11
C VAL A 458 12.47 5.14 2.09
N ILE A 459 11.67 4.12 1.80
CA ILE A 459 12.15 2.74 1.72
C ILE A 459 13.19 2.54 0.62
N GLU A 460 13.03 3.18 -0.53
CA GLU A 460 13.99 3.08 -1.66
C GLU A 460 15.33 3.72 -1.31
N MET A 461 15.31 4.93 -0.73
CA MET A 461 16.53 5.57 -0.25
C MET A 461 17.20 4.74 0.86
N THR A 462 16.41 4.18 1.79
CA THR A 462 16.97 3.32 2.85
C THR A 462 17.58 2.06 2.28
N ARG A 463 16.95 1.45 1.26
CA ARG A 463 17.49 0.30 0.51
C ARG A 463 18.83 0.63 -0.14
N ALA A 464 18.94 1.79 -0.80
CA ALA A 464 20.18 2.23 -1.42
C ALA A 464 21.32 2.35 -0.39
N PHE A 465 21.05 2.97 0.76
CA PHE A 465 22.03 3.07 1.84
C PHE A 465 22.36 1.72 2.48
N ALA A 466 21.40 0.80 2.58
CA ALA A 466 21.64 -0.58 3.02
C ALA A 466 22.57 -1.33 2.04
N SER A 467 22.40 -1.11 0.75
CA SER A 467 23.26 -1.68 -0.28
C SER A 467 24.71 -1.12 -0.21
N ILE A 468 24.86 0.15 0.13
CA ILE A 468 26.18 0.75 0.41
C ILE A 468 26.80 0.07 1.66
N ALA A 469 26.03 -0.02 2.76
CA ALA A 469 26.47 -0.69 3.99
C ALA A 469 26.84 -2.16 3.79
N ALA A 470 26.23 -2.82 2.80
CA ALA A 470 26.53 -4.17 2.34
C ALA A 470 27.72 -4.22 1.36
N LYS A 471 28.62 -3.22 1.40
CA LYS A 471 29.82 -3.11 0.54
C LYS A 471 29.49 -3.10 -0.96
N GLY A 472 28.42 -2.40 -1.32
CA GLY A 472 27.98 -2.26 -2.70
C GLY A 472 27.21 -3.46 -3.26
N ARG A 473 26.73 -4.38 -2.42
CA ARG A 473 25.86 -5.48 -2.84
C ARG A 473 24.40 -5.10 -2.66
N SER A 474 23.55 -5.52 -3.59
CA SER A 474 22.13 -5.21 -3.55
C SER A 474 21.45 -5.81 -2.30
N VAL A 475 20.65 -5.00 -1.63
CA VAL A 475 19.79 -5.42 -0.51
C VAL A 475 18.33 -5.23 -0.91
N THR A 476 17.52 -6.28 -0.74
CA THR A 476 16.08 -6.21 -1.03
C THR A 476 15.29 -6.24 0.28
N PRO A 477 14.52 -5.18 0.59
CA PRO A 477 13.67 -5.17 1.77
C PRO A 477 12.62 -6.27 1.72
N TYR A 478 12.45 -7.00 2.83
CA TYR A 478 11.39 -7.99 2.98
C TYR A 478 10.76 -7.94 4.36
N ALA A 479 9.48 -8.34 4.44
CA ALA A 479 8.68 -8.27 5.65
C ALA A 479 8.39 -9.64 6.28
N ILE A 480 8.29 -10.69 5.47
CA ILE A 480 7.83 -12.02 5.91
C ILE A 480 9.01 -12.98 5.85
N SER A 481 9.39 -13.51 7.02
CA SER A 481 10.49 -14.46 7.15
C SER A 481 10.07 -15.91 6.88
N LYS A 482 8.85 -16.27 7.30
CA LYS A 482 8.23 -17.58 7.02
C LYS A 482 6.72 -17.53 7.21
N VAL A 483 6.03 -18.49 6.60
CA VAL A 483 4.62 -18.80 6.85
C VAL A 483 4.52 -20.26 7.22
N THR A 484 3.79 -20.56 8.29
CA THR A 484 3.53 -21.94 8.73
C THR A 484 2.04 -22.16 8.93
N THR A 485 1.57 -23.40 8.85
CA THR A 485 0.28 -23.76 9.45
C THR A 485 0.35 -23.63 10.98
N ILE A 486 -0.81 -23.66 11.65
CA ILE A 486 -0.85 -23.67 13.13
C ILE A 486 -0.15 -24.92 13.67
N ASP A 487 -0.19 -26.04 12.96
CA ASP A 487 0.46 -27.29 13.32
C ASP A 487 1.98 -27.29 13.10
N GLY A 488 2.52 -26.19 12.55
CA GLY A 488 3.96 -25.97 12.39
C GLY A 488 4.53 -26.39 11.02
N GLU A 489 3.71 -26.87 10.08
CA GLU A 489 4.14 -27.15 8.71
C GLU A 489 4.58 -25.83 8.04
N VAL A 490 5.78 -25.83 7.44
CA VAL A 490 6.30 -24.64 6.76
C VAL A 490 5.77 -24.57 5.32
N ILE A 491 4.92 -23.58 5.06
CA ILE A 491 4.38 -23.30 3.72
C ILE A 491 5.35 -22.43 2.91
N TYR A 492 5.96 -21.42 3.56
CA TYR A 492 6.91 -20.51 2.96
C TYR A 492 8.06 -20.22 3.91
N ARG A 493 9.25 -20.06 3.36
CA ARG A 493 10.43 -19.54 4.07
C ARG A 493 11.20 -18.61 3.16
N HIS A 494 11.46 -17.40 3.62
CA HIS A 494 12.30 -16.45 2.90
C HIS A 494 13.68 -17.06 2.65
N LYS A 495 14.11 -17.10 1.40
CA LYS A 495 15.46 -17.51 1.01
C LYS A 495 16.30 -16.24 0.93
N GLY A 496 17.26 -16.10 1.83
CA GLY A 496 18.21 -14.99 1.78
C GLY A 496 18.83 -14.84 0.38
N SER A 497 18.99 -13.61 -0.05
CA SER A 497 19.69 -13.30 -1.30
C SER A 497 21.14 -12.93 -0.99
N SER A 498 22.09 -13.49 -1.75
CA SER A 498 23.51 -13.06 -1.69
C SER A 498 23.71 -11.65 -2.23
N GLY A 499 22.70 -11.08 -2.85
CA GLY A 499 22.75 -9.78 -3.50
C GLY A 499 23.68 -9.75 -4.73
N THR A 500 23.36 -8.92 -5.71
CA THR A 500 24.23 -8.66 -6.87
C THR A 500 25.19 -7.52 -6.52
N GLN A 501 26.44 -7.61 -6.96
CA GLN A 501 27.41 -6.51 -6.81
C GLN A 501 26.95 -5.34 -7.70
N LEU A 502 26.69 -4.19 -7.10
CA LEU A 502 26.21 -2.97 -7.77
C LEU A 502 27.37 -2.05 -8.16
N VAL A 503 28.40 -1.96 -7.33
CA VAL A 503 29.63 -1.19 -7.55
C VAL A 503 30.81 -1.98 -7.00
N GLN A 504 32.00 -1.71 -7.49
CA GLN A 504 33.21 -2.35 -6.97
C GLN A 504 33.39 -2.04 -5.46
N PRO A 505 34.00 -2.96 -4.70
CA PRO A 505 34.19 -2.80 -3.26
C PRO A 505 34.92 -1.51 -2.85
N TYR A 506 35.87 -1.02 -3.63
CA TYR A 506 36.58 0.22 -3.35
C TYR A 506 35.68 1.45 -3.49
N VAL A 507 34.73 1.43 -4.45
CA VAL A 507 33.74 2.50 -4.61
C VAL A 507 32.82 2.57 -3.37
N ALA A 508 32.34 1.38 -2.93
CA ALA A 508 31.53 1.31 -1.70
C ALA A 508 32.31 1.75 -0.46
N ALA A 509 33.59 1.39 -0.33
CA ALA A 509 34.44 1.83 0.77
C ALA A 509 34.66 3.34 0.74
N GLY A 510 34.94 3.90 -0.45
CA GLY A 510 35.14 5.35 -0.61
C GLY A 510 33.91 6.16 -0.24
N ILE A 511 32.71 5.76 -0.67
CA ILE A 511 31.50 6.46 -0.29
C ILE A 511 31.18 6.30 1.21
N ILE A 512 31.46 5.17 1.84
CA ILE A 512 31.30 4.95 3.29
C ILE A 512 32.24 5.90 4.05
N ASP A 513 33.47 6.05 3.62
CA ASP A 513 34.43 6.97 4.21
C ASP A 513 33.96 8.44 4.13
N LEU A 514 33.49 8.87 2.96
CA LEU A 514 32.85 10.18 2.79
C LEU A 514 31.65 10.38 3.74
N MET A 515 30.82 9.34 3.87
CA MET A 515 29.64 9.38 4.75
C MET A 515 30.01 9.41 6.24
N GLN A 516 31.11 8.78 6.66
CA GLN A 516 31.66 8.92 8.01
C GLN A 516 32.10 10.37 8.26
N SER A 517 32.80 10.98 7.32
CA SER A 517 33.24 12.37 7.41
C SER A 517 32.05 13.34 7.58
N ALA A 518 30.93 13.06 6.90
CA ALA A 518 29.72 13.86 7.03
C ALA A 518 29.09 13.80 8.47
N VAL A 519 29.24 12.67 9.17
CA VAL A 519 28.74 12.51 10.54
C VAL A 519 29.76 12.98 11.59
N THR A 520 31.05 12.78 11.36
CA THR A 520 32.09 13.14 12.34
C THR A 520 32.34 14.67 12.40
N ALA A 521 32.45 15.29 11.22
CA ALA A 521 32.83 16.71 11.11
C ALA A 521 31.79 17.59 10.40
N GLY A 522 30.90 16.97 9.57
CA GLY A 522 30.04 17.67 8.62
C GLY A 522 28.61 17.91 9.09
N SER A 523 27.70 17.92 8.12
CA SER A 523 26.27 18.25 8.28
C SER A 523 25.48 17.24 9.12
N GLY A 524 25.99 16.02 9.33
CA GLY A 524 25.34 14.92 10.03
C GLY A 524 25.69 14.77 11.51
N ARG A 525 26.43 15.70 12.13
CA ARG A 525 26.96 15.58 13.50
C ARG A 525 25.91 15.24 14.57
N ALA A 526 24.67 15.70 14.41
CA ALA A 526 23.60 15.41 15.35
C ALA A 526 23.17 13.92 15.38
N ALA A 527 23.61 13.12 14.41
CA ALA A 527 23.36 11.68 14.36
C ALA A 527 24.44 10.85 15.09
N GLN A 528 25.45 11.45 15.70
CA GLN A 528 26.47 10.72 16.47
C GLN A 528 25.86 9.98 17.67
N ILE A 529 26.26 8.71 17.84
CA ILE A 529 25.71 7.81 18.88
C ILE A 529 26.79 7.15 19.75
N GLY A 530 28.04 7.64 19.69
CA GLY A 530 29.17 7.04 20.42
C GLY A 530 29.70 5.73 19.78
N ARG A 531 29.36 5.50 18.50
CA ARG A 531 29.82 4.36 17.67
C ARG A 531 30.11 4.89 16.27
N PRO A 532 30.85 4.12 15.43
CA PRO A 532 30.99 4.46 14.02
C PRO A 532 29.63 4.58 13.33
N VAL A 533 29.41 5.71 12.68
CA VAL A 533 28.21 6.00 11.88
C VAL A 533 28.65 6.54 10.52
N ALA A 534 28.06 6.03 9.48
CA ALA A 534 28.13 6.61 8.14
C ALA A 534 26.73 7.08 7.73
N GLY A 535 26.62 8.30 7.19
CA GLY A 535 25.29 8.84 6.86
C GLY A 535 25.34 10.13 6.07
N LYS A 536 24.17 10.55 5.58
CA LYS A 536 24.01 11.75 4.77
C LYS A 536 22.71 12.49 5.13
N THR A 537 22.80 13.79 5.25
CA THR A 537 21.66 14.70 5.41
C THR A 537 21.06 15.06 4.06
N GLY A 538 19.73 15.19 4.02
CA GLY A 538 18.99 15.76 2.90
C GLY A 538 18.15 16.94 3.36
N THR A 539 18.16 18.03 2.61
CA THR A 539 17.31 19.20 2.84
C THR A 539 16.95 19.77 1.49
N THR A 540 15.67 20.02 1.25
CA THR A 540 15.21 20.70 0.04
C THR A 540 15.36 22.22 0.18
N SER A 541 15.48 22.91 -0.95
CA SER A 541 15.81 24.36 -1.02
C SER A 541 14.85 25.25 -0.22
N SER A 542 13.62 24.84 0.00
CA SER A 542 12.61 25.62 0.74
C SER A 542 12.27 24.99 2.09
N ASN A 543 13.14 24.14 2.65
CA ASN A 543 12.89 23.41 3.90
C ASN A 543 11.54 22.65 3.92
N LYS A 544 11.10 22.12 2.76
CA LYS A 544 9.89 21.33 2.63
C LYS A 544 10.08 19.91 3.17
N ASP A 545 11.27 19.36 2.92
CA ASP A 545 11.66 18.00 3.28
C ASP A 545 12.99 18.00 4.01
N GLY A 546 13.07 17.27 5.10
CA GLY A 546 14.28 16.98 5.86
C GLY A 546 14.52 15.47 5.92
N TRP A 547 15.75 15.04 5.59
CA TRP A 547 16.15 13.63 5.56
C TRP A 547 17.42 13.41 6.36
N PHE A 548 17.48 12.26 7.00
CA PHE A 548 18.74 11.68 7.43
C PHE A 548 18.72 10.17 7.12
N LEU A 549 19.71 9.71 6.37
CA LEU A 549 19.92 8.31 6.09
C LEU A 549 21.31 7.90 6.53
N GLY A 550 21.43 6.77 7.17
CA GLY A 550 22.72 6.30 7.67
C GLY A 550 22.63 4.91 8.28
N PHE A 551 23.80 4.37 8.61
CA PHE A 551 23.92 3.04 9.17
C PHE A 551 25.01 2.96 10.23
N SER A 552 24.84 1.97 11.14
CA SER A 552 25.79 1.62 12.22
C SER A 552 25.50 0.21 12.70
N SER A 553 26.54 -0.56 13.04
CA SER A 553 26.42 -1.89 13.68
C SER A 553 25.42 -2.81 12.95
N GLY A 554 25.45 -2.80 11.62
CA GLY A 554 24.64 -3.66 10.74
C GLY A 554 23.18 -3.24 10.54
N LEU A 555 22.74 -2.10 11.09
CA LEU A 555 21.42 -1.52 10.81
C LEU A 555 21.53 -0.30 9.93
N THR A 556 20.68 -0.22 8.92
CA THR A 556 20.51 0.97 8.08
C THR A 556 19.15 1.60 8.33
N THR A 557 19.12 2.89 8.60
CA THR A 557 17.88 3.62 8.91
C THR A 557 17.77 4.89 8.08
N GLY A 558 16.59 5.06 7.47
CA GLY A 558 16.19 6.33 6.84
C GLY A 558 15.10 7.02 7.67
N VAL A 559 15.25 8.32 7.87
CA VAL A 559 14.27 9.22 8.51
C VAL A 559 13.94 10.35 7.55
N TRP A 560 12.65 10.57 7.34
CA TRP A 560 12.10 11.72 6.62
C TRP A 560 11.14 12.48 7.50
N MET A 561 11.13 13.82 7.37
CA MET A 561 10.15 14.71 7.96
C MET A 561 9.75 15.79 6.95
N GLY A 562 8.46 16.16 6.94
CA GLY A 562 7.92 17.16 6.03
C GLY A 562 6.40 17.28 6.19
N ARG A 563 5.76 18.01 5.30
CA ARG A 563 4.29 18.17 5.26
C ARG A 563 3.71 17.44 4.05
N ASP A 564 2.53 16.89 4.20
CA ASP A 564 1.83 16.20 3.08
C ASP A 564 1.50 17.17 1.94
N ASP A 565 1.23 18.43 2.24
CA ASP A 565 0.94 19.49 1.28
C ASP A 565 2.20 20.13 0.66
N ALA A 566 3.39 19.60 0.95
CA ALA A 566 4.68 20.08 0.46
C ALA A 566 4.97 21.58 0.73
N ARG A 567 4.32 22.20 1.70
CA ARG A 567 4.65 23.53 2.15
C ARG A 567 5.92 23.52 3.02
N ALA A 568 6.62 24.66 3.05
CA ALA A 568 7.81 24.83 3.87
C ALA A 568 7.53 24.59 5.36
N VAL A 569 8.48 23.97 6.05
CA VAL A 569 8.49 23.79 7.50
C VAL A 569 9.63 24.64 8.08
N GLY A 570 9.29 25.58 8.94
CA GLY A 570 10.29 26.49 9.50
C GLY A 570 11.46 25.73 10.14
N ASN A 571 12.69 26.09 9.76
CA ASN A 571 13.94 25.52 10.26
C ASN A 571 14.10 23.99 10.08
N LEU A 572 13.31 23.34 9.21
CA LEU A 572 13.49 21.93 8.92
C LEU A 572 14.75 21.72 8.08
N GLN A 573 15.76 21.12 8.67
CA GLN A 573 17.00 20.72 8.02
C GLN A 573 17.31 19.27 8.37
N GLY A 574 17.85 18.53 7.42
CA GLY A 574 18.20 17.12 7.62
C GLY A 574 19.21 16.89 8.76
N GLY A 575 20.11 17.87 9.01
CA GLY A 575 21.07 17.85 10.10
C GLY A 575 20.49 18.17 11.48
N ASN A 576 19.23 18.58 11.57
CA ASN A 576 18.54 18.91 12.82
C ASN A 576 17.56 17.79 13.21
N ALA A 577 16.26 18.05 13.11
CA ALA A 577 15.21 17.12 13.58
C ALA A 577 15.35 15.68 13.05
N PRO A 578 15.56 15.42 11.74
CA PRO A 578 15.76 14.07 11.25
C PRO A 578 17.01 13.37 11.81
N ALA A 579 18.16 14.07 11.85
CA ALA A 579 19.40 13.50 12.37
C ALA A 579 19.32 13.23 13.88
N ILE A 580 18.68 14.13 14.65
CA ILE A 580 18.43 13.94 16.09
C ILE A 580 17.51 12.74 16.33
N ALA A 581 16.41 12.64 15.56
CA ALA A 581 15.49 11.51 15.64
C ALA A 581 16.20 10.19 15.32
N TRP A 582 16.98 10.17 14.25
CA TRP A 582 17.80 9.03 13.87
C TRP A 582 18.76 8.62 15.00
N GLY A 583 19.51 9.56 15.53
CA GLY A 583 20.49 9.29 16.61
C GLY A 583 19.83 8.78 17.89
N ARG A 584 18.69 9.36 18.31
CA ARG A 584 17.94 8.90 19.49
C ARG A 584 17.42 7.47 19.30
N TYR A 585 16.86 7.18 18.14
CA TYR A 585 16.38 5.86 17.81
C TYR A 585 17.51 4.84 17.72
N MET A 586 18.58 5.13 16.96
CA MET A 586 19.66 4.19 16.72
C MET A 586 20.44 3.84 17.99
N ARG A 587 20.59 4.73 18.97
CA ARG A 587 21.16 4.38 20.27
C ARG A 587 20.44 3.21 20.93
N VAL A 588 19.10 3.15 20.80
CA VAL A 588 18.30 2.04 21.32
C VAL A 588 18.43 0.82 20.42
N ALA A 589 18.31 1.00 19.10
CA ALA A 589 18.29 -0.08 18.14
C ALA A 589 19.58 -0.89 18.11
N VAL A 590 20.75 -0.23 18.24
CA VAL A 590 22.06 -0.90 18.22
C VAL A 590 22.62 -1.26 19.59
N ALA A 591 21.90 -0.96 20.68
CA ALA A 591 22.41 -1.11 22.06
C ALA A 591 22.96 -2.51 22.34
N LYS A 592 22.31 -3.55 21.82
CA LYS A 592 22.67 -4.97 22.01
C LYS A 592 23.51 -5.53 20.86
N ARG A 593 23.90 -4.71 19.86
CA ARG A 593 24.70 -5.14 18.72
C ARG A 593 26.18 -4.86 18.98
N PRO A 594 27.10 -5.65 18.42
CA PRO A 594 28.52 -5.35 18.50
C PRO A 594 28.82 -3.98 17.86
N VAL A 595 29.85 -3.32 18.39
CA VAL A 595 30.43 -2.13 17.74
C VAL A 595 31.23 -2.60 16.54
N GLU A 596 30.98 -2.03 15.39
CA GLU A 596 31.64 -2.39 14.15
C GLU A 596 32.28 -1.15 13.53
N ASN A 597 33.54 -1.30 13.14
CA ASN A 597 34.25 -0.32 12.32
C ASN A 597 33.95 -0.59 10.84
N PHE A 598 33.96 0.45 10.05
CA PHE A 598 33.84 0.33 8.61
C PHE A 598 35.22 0.06 7.98
N ALA A 599 35.29 -0.92 7.09
CA ALA A 599 36.50 -1.21 6.33
C ALA A 599 36.57 -0.23 5.15
N THR A 600 37.20 0.92 5.37
CA THR A 600 37.33 1.99 4.38
C THR A 600 38.77 2.24 3.95
N ASP A 601 39.72 1.52 4.53
CA ASP A 601 41.13 1.53 4.10
C ASP A 601 41.25 0.59 2.87
N VAL A 602 41.15 1.19 1.70
CA VAL A 602 41.18 0.51 0.41
C VAL A 602 42.11 1.23 -0.55
N THR A 603 42.81 0.46 -1.40
CA THR A 603 43.59 1.03 -2.50
C THR A 603 42.66 1.33 -3.66
N PHE A 604 42.59 2.58 -4.07
CA PHE A 604 41.91 2.96 -5.31
C PHE A 604 42.79 2.59 -6.50
N PRO A 605 42.19 2.15 -7.61
CA PRO A 605 42.93 1.96 -8.87
C PRO A 605 43.69 3.24 -9.25
N GLU A 606 44.82 3.10 -9.88
CA GLU A 606 45.48 4.26 -10.48
C GLU A 606 44.54 4.90 -11.50
N ARG A 607 44.41 6.20 -11.41
CA ARG A 607 43.72 6.98 -12.43
C ARG A 607 44.66 6.92 -13.64
N LEU A 608 44.23 6.33 -14.71
CA LEU A 608 44.87 6.51 -15.99
C LEU A 608 44.62 7.98 -16.37
N ASP A 609 45.60 8.83 -16.01
CA ASP A 609 45.55 10.22 -16.38
C ASP A 609 45.50 10.26 -17.91
N GLY A 610 44.50 10.97 -18.48
CA GLY A 610 44.20 10.95 -19.90
C GLY A 610 45.29 11.51 -20.84
N GLU A 611 46.58 11.34 -20.53
CA GLU A 611 47.70 11.69 -21.38
C GLU A 611 48.20 10.51 -22.25
N GLU A 612 47.60 9.29 -22.12
CA GLU A 612 47.95 8.15 -22.97
C GLU A 612 46.78 7.57 -23.78
N MET A 613 45.77 8.35 -24.08
CA MET A 613 45.01 8.11 -25.31
C MET A 613 45.80 8.72 -26.46
N THR A 614 46.87 8.07 -26.88
CA THR A 614 47.48 8.36 -28.15
C THR A 614 46.45 8.05 -29.23
N LEU A 615 45.84 9.10 -29.76
CA LEU A 615 45.21 9.04 -31.08
C LEU A 615 46.31 8.50 -32.02
N GLY A 616 46.07 7.36 -32.67
CA GLY A 616 46.88 6.91 -33.78
C GLY A 616 47.03 8.08 -34.75
N ALA A 617 48.12 8.13 -35.46
CA ALA A 617 48.49 9.23 -36.37
C ALA A 617 47.40 9.59 -37.38
N ASP A 618 46.32 8.82 -37.49
CA ASP A 618 45.21 8.95 -38.43
C ASP A 618 43.85 9.21 -37.76
N GLY A 619 43.79 9.39 -36.42
CA GLY A 619 42.53 9.75 -35.72
C GLY A 619 41.56 8.58 -35.48
N GLU A 620 41.98 7.33 -35.63
CA GLU A 620 41.18 6.15 -35.28
C GLU A 620 41.31 5.79 -33.80
N GLU A 621 40.18 5.41 -33.15
CA GLU A 621 40.16 4.88 -31.79
C GLU A 621 40.84 3.50 -31.74
N VAL A 622 41.93 3.41 -31.00
CA VAL A 622 42.64 2.13 -30.78
C VAL A 622 42.26 1.53 -29.45
N LEU A 623 41.71 0.32 -29.46
CA LEU A 623 41.43 -0.43 -28.24
C LEU A 623 42.75 -0.97 -27.68
N LEU A 624 42.98 -0.74 -26.38
CA LEU A 624 44.17 -1.25 -25.68
C LEU A 624 43.79 -2.48 -24.82
N ASP A 625 44.69 -3.46 -24.69
CA ASP A 625 44.56 -4.60 -23.80
C ASP A 625 44.80 -4.21 -22.33
N GLU A 626 44.64 -5.17 -21.42
CA GLU A 626 44.84 -5.01 -19.99
C GLU A 626 46.26 -4.59 -19.56
N PHE A 627 47.22 -4.57 -20.51
CA PHE A 627 48.60 -4.17 -20.32
C PHE A 627 48.95 -2.83 -21.04
N GLY A 628 47.91 -2.14 -21.60
CA GLY A 628 48.08 -0.87 -22.31
C GLY A 628 48.74 -1.02 -23.71
N GLN A 629 48.73 -2.20 -24.32
CA GLN A 629 49.22 -2.42 -25.68
C GLN A 629 48.07 -2.36 -26.68
N PRO A 630 48.26 -1.76 -27.88
CA PRO A 630 47.23 -1.77 -28.91
C PRO A 630 46.88 -3.21 -29.30
N ILE A 631 45.61 -3.54 -29.35
CA ILE A 631 45.14 -4.83 -29.87
C ILE A 631 45.28 -4.76 -31.39
N GLU A 632 46.45 -5.24 -31.94
CA GLU A 632 46.61 -5.44 -33.37
C GLU A 632 45.83 -6.69 -33.80
N GLY A 633 44.70 -6.49 -34.49
CA GLY A 633 43.94 -7.56 -35.11
C GLY A 633 42.69 -7.00 -35.75
N GLU A 634 42.63 -7.07 -37.07
CA GLU A 634 41.36 -7.02 -37.77
C GLU A 634 40.43 -8.06 -37.14
N VAL A 635 39.37 -7.60 -36.48
CA VAL A 635 38.28 -8.49 -36.07
C VAL A 635 37.59 -8.89 -37.37
N PRO A 636 37.64 -10.17 -37.80
CA PRO A 636 36.80 -10.61 -38.89
C PRO A 636 35.37 -10.35 -38.46
N ALA A 637 34.60 -9.68 -39.29
CA ALA A 637 33.17 -9.57 -39.15
C ALA A 637 32.56 -10.97 -39.35
N GLU A 638 32.64 -11.79 -38.31
CA GLU A 638 31.85 -13.00 -38.20
C GLU A 638 30.52 -12.59 -37.60
N GLU A 639 29.51 -12.55 -38.45
CA GLU A 639 28.11 -12.41 -38.13
C GLU A 639 27.76 -13.48 -37.07
N LEU A 640 27.75 -13.08 -35.80
CA LEU A 640 27.02 -13.82 -34.80
C LEU A 640 25.51 -13.62 -35.12
N PRO A 641 24.72 -14.70 -35.26
CA PRO A 641 23.33 -14.56 -35.48
C PRO A 641 22.74 -13.93 -34.21
N ILE A 642 22.43 -12.65 -34.31
CA ILE A 642 21.56 -11.99 -33.35
C ILE A 642 20.19 -12.63 -33.52
N GLN A 643 19.85 -13.61 -32.67
CA GLN A 643 18.47 -13.89 -32.40
C GLN A 643 17.94 -12.70 -31.60
N GLU A 644 17.51 -11.70 -32.36
CA GLU A 644 16.52 -10.74 -31.90
C GLU A 644 15.22 -11.49 -31.58
N GLN A 645 15.15 -12.06 -30.38
CA GLN A 645 13.87 -12.12 -29.70
C GLN A 645 13.69 -10.73 -29.10
N ALA A 646 13.13 -9.84 -29.87
CA ALA A 646 12.47 -8.65 -29.39
C ALA A 646 11.38 -9.12 -28.42
N ILE A 647 11.70 -9.10 -27.13
CA ILE A 647 10.69 -9.00 -26.09
C ILE A 647 10.21 -7.57 -26.24
N GLU A 648 9.11 -7.39 -26.99
CA GLU A 648 8.35 -6.15 -26.93
C GLU A 648 8.05 -5.89 -25.45
N PRO A 649 8.36 -4.69 -24.92
CA PRO A 649 7.91 -4.35 -23.60
C PRO A 649 6.38 -4.36 -23.69
N ASP A 650 5.73 -5.19 -22.89
CA ASP A 650 4.30 -5.08 -22.64
C ASP A 650 4.01 -3.62 -22.28
N THR A 651 3.59 -2.88 -23.28
CA THR A 651 3.03 -1.54 -23.08
C THR A 651 1.76 -1.78 -22.28
N VAL A 652 1.83 -1.47 -20.98
CA VAL A 652 0.64 -1.36 -20.15
C VAL A 652 -0.23 -0.31 -20.84
N ASP A 653 -1.25 -0.77 -21.55
CA ASP A 653 -2.21 0.06 -22.27
C ASP A 653 -2.92 0.96 -21.25
N ASP A 654 -3.02 2.25 -21.56
CA ASP A 654 -3.77 3.22 -20.77
C ASP A 654 -5.22 2.76 -20.55
N GLN A 655 -5.77 1.91 -21.41
CA GLN A 655 -7.05 1.24 -21.22
C GLN A 655 -7.08 0.30 -20.01
N TRP A 656 -5.99 -0.40 -19.72
CA TRP A 656 -5.89 -1.25 -18.54
C TRP A 656 -5.85 -0.42 -17.26
N VAL A 657 -5.12 0.70 -17.27
CA VAL A 657 -5.04 1.63 -16.13
C VAL A 657 -6.41 2.26 -15.84
N ASP A 658 -7.15 2.67 -16.88
CA ASP A 658 -8.50 3.23 -16.72
C ASP A 658 -9.53 2.20 -16.26
N GLN A 659 -9.42 0.94 -16.71
CA GLN A 659 -10.24 -0.17 -16.21
C GLN A 659 -9.92 -0.52 -14.75
N ALA A 660 -8.65 -0.55 -14.37
CA ALA A 660 -8.22 -0.82 -13.01
C ALA A 660 -8.61 0.32 -12.03
N MET A 661 -8.69 1.54 -12.53
CA MET A 661 -9.06 2.74 -11.76
C MET A 661 -10.56 3.07 -11.81
N GLY A 662 -11.36 2.33 -12.56
CA GLY A 662 -12.82 2.52 -12.65
C GLY A 662 -13.23 3.81 -13.37
N ARG A 663 -12.38 4.36 -14.24
CA ARG A 663 -12.66 5.54 -15.07
C ARG A 663 -13.21 5.12 -16.43
N SER A 664 -14.51 5.22 -16.64
CA SER A 664 -15.09 5.12 -17.98
C SER A 664 -14.82 6.41 -18.75
N LYS A 665 -14.41 6.30 -20.01
CA LYS A 665 -14.31 7.44 -20.94
C LYS A 665 -15.60 8.26 -20.88
N ARG A 666 -15.49 9.54 -20.52
CA ARG A 666 -16.48 10.54 -20.90
C ARG A 666 -16.21 10.87 -22.36
N GLU A 667 -17.17 10.57 -23.23
CA GLU A 667 -17.25 11.19 -24.55
C GLU A 667 -17.30 12.71 -24.37
N THR A 668 -16.31 13.39 -24.88
CA THR A 668 -16.30 14.86 -25.02
C THR A 668 -17.29 15.20 -26.10
N ALA A 669 -18.47 15.68 -25.72
CA ALA A 669 -19.32 16.45 -26.61
C ALA A 669 -18.63 17.80 -26.84
N GLU A 670 -18.36 18.13 -28.11
CA GLU A 670 -17.93 19.45 -28.52
C GLU A 670 -19.00 20.48 -28.14
N GLU A 671 -18.64 21.42 -27.26
CA GLU A 671 -19.40 22.65 -27.07
C GLU A 671 -19.04 23.62 -28.17
N PRO A 672 -20.03 24.30 -28.79
CA PRO A 672 -19.76 25.34 -29.81
C PRO A 672 -19.20 26.60 -29.12
N GLU A 673 -18.21 27.21 -29.75
CA GLU A 673 -17.61 28.49 -29.36
C GLU A 673 -18.66 29.60 -29.20
N PRO A 674 -18.56 30.45 -28.17
CA PRO A 674 -19.44 31.63 -28.08
C PRO A 674 -18.93 32.76 -28.99
N ASP A 675 -19.84 33.28 -29.82
CA ASP A 675 -19.65 34.48 -30.64
C ASP A 675 -19.31 35.70 -29.76
N PHE A 676 -18.16 36.32 -30.05
CA PHE A 676 -17.79 37.62 -29.48
C PHE A 676 -18.62 38.73 -30.18
N VAL A 677 -19.47 39.41 -29.43
CA VAL A 677 -20.09 40.67 -29.83
C VAL A 677 -19.35 41.81 -29.13
N GLU A 678 -18.69 42.66 -29.89
CA GLU A 678 -18.11 43.92 -29.42
C GLU A 678 -19.22 44.88 -28.95
N PRO A 679 -19.05 45.61 -27.85
CA PRO A 679 -19.96 46.68 -27.48
C PRO A 679 -19.57 47.99 -28.15
N ASN A 680 -20.57 48.69 -28.75
CA ASN A 680 -20.54 50.11 -29.08
C ASN A 680 -20.53 50.97 -27.79
#